data_aeeda776bec1e095ab5e1e5b817638f5
#
_entry.id   aeeda776bec1e095ab5e1e5b817638f5
#
_cell.length_a   1.000
_cell.length_b   1.000
_cell.length_c   1.000
_cell.angle_alpha   90.00
_cell.angle_beta   90.00
_cell.angle_gamma   90.00
#
_symmetry.space_group_name_H-M   'P 1'
#
loop_
_entity.id
_entity.type
_entity.pdbx_description
1 polymer ?
#
loop_
_entity_poly.entity_id
_entity_poly.type
_entity_poly.pdbx_seq_one_letter_code
_entity_poly.pdbx_strand_id
1 'polypeptide(L)'
;MDVISHFAARYERTREEEMSLEDYLAECKRNPLAYATAAERMLKAIGEPTTIDTRNDPRLSRIFANKVIKVYPAFAEFYGMEDSIEQVVSYFRHAAQGLEEKKQVLYLLGPVGGGKSSIAERLKQLMQEVPFYAIKGSPVNESPLGLFDIAEDGAILEKEYGIPRRYLTRILSPWAVKRLEEYGGDVRRFRVVKRYPSILKQIAVCKTEPGDENNQDISSLVGKVDIRKLETFAQDDPDAYSYAGGLCLANQGLLEFVEMFKAPIKVLHPLLTATQEGNFKGTEGFGAIPFDGIILAHSNESEWKSFRNNKNNEAFLDRVYIVKVPYCLRVTEEIKIYEKLIRNSSLGAATCAPGTLKMMSQFAILTRLKEPENSSLFSKMLVYDGENLKDTDPRAKSIQEYRDYAGVDEGMSGISTRFAYKILSKVFNFDSTEVAANPVHLMYVLEQQIEREQFAKEVEQKYVGFVKELLAPRYAEFIGKEIQTAYLESYSEYGQNIFDRYVTYADYWIQDHEYRDTDTGEVFDRQALNAELEKIEKPAGIANPKDFRNEIVNFVLRARASNQGKNPVWTSYEKLRTVIEKKMFSNTEELLPVISFNAKASADEAKKHEDFVTRMVAKGYTQKQVRLLCEWYLRVRKSS
;
A
#
# COMPACT_ATOMS: atom_id res chain seq x y z
N MET A 1 9.10 -28.38 10.95
CA MET A 1 10.50 -28.42 10.51
C MET A 1 11.28 -27.52 11.44
N ASP A 2 12.36 -28.02 12.03
CA ASP A 2 13.22 -27.20 12.88
C ASP A 2 13.91 -26.11 12.05
N VAL A 3 14.13 -24.93 12.64
CA VAL A 3 14.78 -23.76 12.01
C VAL A 3 16.15 -24.14 11.44
N ILE A 4 16.91 -24.99 12.14
CA ILE A 4 18.24 -25.45 11.72
C ILE A 4 18.14 -26.32 10.45
N SER A 5 17.20 -27.24 10.43
CA SER A 5 16.94 -28.09 9.24
C SER A 5 16.48 -27.28 8.04
N HIS A 6 15.65 -26.24 8.26
CA HIS A 6 15.23 -25.31 7.21
C HIS A 6 16.41 -24.51 6.66
N PHE A 7 17.29 -24.02 7.54
CA PHE A 7 18.50 -23.33 7.13
C PHE A 7 19.42 -24.23 6.31
N ALA A 8 19.67 -25.45 6.76
CA ALA A 8 20.52 -26.42 6.05
C ALA A 8 19.98 -26.71 4.64
N ALA A 9 18.67 -26.95 4.51
CA ALA A 9 18.03 -27.18 3.21
C ALA A 9 18.17 -25.95 2.27
N ARG A 10 18.02 -24.73 2.80
CA ARG A 10 18.22 -23.51 2.03
C ARG A 10 19.67 -23.35 1.59
N TYR A 11 20.63 -23.62 2.48
CA TYR A 11 22.05 -23.55 2.19
C TYR A 11 22.44 -24.51 1.08
N GLU A 12 22.02 -25.78 1.17
CA GLU A 12 22.28 -26.78 0.12
C GLU A 12 21.66 -26.39 -1.22
N ARG A 13 20.45 -25.86 -1.24
CA ARG A 13 19.80 -25.39 -2.49
C ARG A 13 20.55 -24.24 -3.17
N THR A 14 21.20 -23.36 -2.39
CA THR A 14 21.95 -22.21 -2.89
C THR A 14 23.47 -22.41 -2.89
N ARG A 15 23.92 -23.64 -2.67
CA ARG A 15 25.34 -23.98 -2.70
C ARG A 15 25.93 -23.73 -4.09
N GLU A 16 27.16 -23.25 -4.11
CA GLU A 16 27.89 -23.08 -5.36
C GLU A 16 28.20 -24.45 -5.99
N GLU A 17 27.87 -24.57 -7.26
CA GLU A 17 28.16 -25.75 -8.08
C GLU A 17 29.27 -25.40 -9.06
N GLU A 18 30.35 -26.16 -9.01
CA GLU A 18 31.50 -25.97 -9.93
C GLU A 18 31.38 -26.94 -11.10
N MET A 19 31.72 -26.47 -12.30
CA MET A 19 31.72 -27.27 -13.54
C MET A 19 32.86 -26.87 -14.48
N SER A 20 33.13 -27.70 -15.49
CA SER A 20 34.03 -27.33 -16.57
C SER A 20 33.39 -26.31 -17.51
N LEU A 21 34.21 -25.66 -18.36
CA LEU A 21 33.68 -24.75 -19.38
C LEU A 21 32.83 -25.49 -20.41
N GLU A 22 33.21 -26.73 -20.76
CA GLU A 22 32.45 -27.58 -21.67
C GLU A 22 31.09 -27.96 -21.08
N ASP A 23 31.03 -28.34 -19.79
CA ASP A 23 29.76 -28.61 -19.09
C ASP A 23 28.84 -27.38 -19.05
N TYR A 24 29.43 -26.19 -18.84
CA TYR A 24 28.70 -24.93 -18.89
C TYR A 24 28.09 -24.66 -20.27
N LEU A 25 28.87 -24.84 -21.35
CA LEU A 25 28.35 -24.66 -22.71
C LEU A 25 27.27 -25.69 -23.04
N ALA A 26 27.38 -26.93 -22.55
CA ALA A 26 26.34 -27.95 -22.66
C ALA A 26 25.08 -27.57 -21.87
N GLU A 27 25.26 -26.95 -20.72
CA GLU A 27 24.11 -26.40 -19.92
C GLU A 27 23.45 -25.25 -20.66
N CYS A 28 24.20 -24.33 -21.26
CA CYS A 28 23.65 -23.23 -22.07
C CYS A 28 22.74 -23.74 -23.20
N LYS A 29 23.11 -24.85 -23.84
CA LYS A 29 22.30 -25.47 -24.90
C LYS A 29 20.95 -25.97 -24.39
N ARG A 30 20.91 -26.47 -23.16
CA ARG A 30 19.68 -27.02 -22.52
C ARG A 30 18.83 -25.95 -21.81
N ASN A 31 19.51 -24.96 -21.25
CA ASN A 31 18.88 -23.99 -20.38
C ASN A 31 19.33 -22.55 -20.72
N PRO A 32 18.53 -21.78 -21.46
CA PRO A 32 18.85 -20.40 -21.80
C PRO A 32 19.10 -19.48 -20.60
N LEU A 33 18.60 -19.82 -19.41
CA LEU A 33 18.89 -19.05 -18.20
C LEU A 33 20.34 -19.14 -17.75
N ALA A 34 21.12 -20.10 -18.26
CA ALA A 34 22.54 -20.23 -17.95
C ALA A 34 23.38 -19.07 -18.51
N TYR A 35 22.93 -18.41 -19.57
CA TYR A 35 23.56 -17.22 -20.13
C TYR A 35 22.71 -15.97 -20.07
N ALA A 36 21.57 -16.03 -19.34
CA ALA A 36 20.64 -14.92 -19.24
C ALA A 36 21.26 -13.69 -18.54
N THR A 37 20.97 -12.52 -19.05
CA THR A 37 21.34 -11.24 -18.44
C THR A 37 20.67 -11.02 -17.10
N ALA A 38 21.14 -10.06 -16.30
CA ALA A 38 20.53 -9.70 -15.03
C ALA A 38 19.07 -9.28 -15.20
N ALA A 39 18.72 -8.54 -16.28
CA ALA A 39 17.35 -8.13 -16.57
C ALA A 39 16.43 -9.32 -16.91
N GLU A 40 16.92 -10.30 -17.68
CA GLU A 40 16.15 -11.51 -18.01
C GLU A 40 15.89 -12.36 -16.77
N ARG A 41 16.86 -12.51 -15.89
CA ARG A 41 16.72 -13.23 -14.62
C ARG A 41 15.76 -12.50 -13.67
N MET A 42 15.82 -11.17 -13.61
CA MET A 42 14.86 -10.37 -12.84
C MET A 42 13.45 -10.56 -13.39
N LEU A 43 13.25 -10.47 -14.70
CA LEU A 43 11.93 -10.67 -15.31
C LEU A 43 11.38 -12.09 -15.02
N LYS A 44 12.25 -13.11 -15.06
CA LYS A 44 11.88 -14.48 -14.70
C LYS A 44 11.44 -14.59 -13.23
N ALA A 45 12.14 -13.92 -12.32
CA ALA A 45 11.80 -13.92 -10.89
C ALA A 45 10.51 -13.15 -10.59
N ILE A 46 10.23 -12.07 -11.32
CA ILE A 46 8.95 -11.34 -11.22
C ILE A 46 7.78 -12.25 -11.65
N GLY A 47 7.97 -13.06 -12.67
CA GLY A 47 6.97 -13.98 -13.19
C GLY A 47 5.90 -13.30 -14.05
N GLU A 48 4.93 -14.13 -14.51
CA GLU A 48 3.86 -13.67 -15.37
C GLU A 48 2.78 -12.93 -14.58
N PRO A 49 2.19 -11.87 -15.16
CA PRO A 49 1.11 -11.14 -14.52
C PRO A 49 -0.22 -11.87 -14.60
N THR A 50 -1.06 -11.66 -13.59
CA THR A 50 -2.49 -11.92 -13.71
C THR A 50 -3.15 -10.73 -14.40
N THR A 51 -3.86 -10.97 -15.49
CA THR A 51 -4.56 -9.95 -16.24
C THR A 51 -5.98 -9.78 -15.70
N ILE A 52 -6.35 -8.57 -15.30
CA ILE A 52 -7.68 -8.23 -14.81
C ILE A 52 -8.36 -7.28 -15.79
N ASP A 53 -9.47 -7.73 -16.38
CA ASP A 53 -10.34 -6.85 -17.16
C ASP A 53 -11.25 -6.07 -16.21
N THR A 54 -10.95 -4.79 -16.02
CA THR A 54 -11.66 -3.97 -15.05
C THR A 54 -13.11 -3.67 -15.42
N ARG A 55 -13.53 -3.92 -16.67
CA ARG A 55 -14.91 -3.76 -17.12
C ARG A 55 -15.89 -4.69 -16.41
N ASN A 56 -15.40 -5.82 -15.90
CA ASN A 56 -16.18 -6.82 -15.18
C ASN A 56 -16.49 -6.43 -13.71
N ASP A 57 -15.84 -5.41 -13.20
CA ASP A 57 -16.06 -4.91 -11.85
C ASP A 57 -16.38 -3.40 -11.91
N PRO A 58 -17.60 -2.99 -11.49
CA PRO A 58 -18.01 -1.58 -11.57
C PRO A 58 -17.12 -0.60 -10.81
N ARG A 59 -16.48 -1.03 -9.72
CA ARG A 59 -15.56 -0.21 -8.96
C ARG A 59 -14.22 -0.08 -9.66
N LEU A 60 -13.61 -1.20 -10.06
CA LEU A 60 -12.33 -1.20 -10.79
C LEU A 60 -12.46 -0.49 -12.13
N SER A 61 -13.60 -0.66 -12.82
CA SER A 61 -13.93 0.07 -14.05
C SER A 61 -13.83 1.59 -13.87
N ARG A 62 -14.32 2.13 -12.77
CA ARG A 62 -14.21 3.55 -12.45
C ARG A 62 -12.77 3.96 -12.13
N ILE A 63 -12.04 3.17 -11.32
CA ILE A 63 -10.65 3.46 -10.93
C ILE A 63 -9.70 3.46 -12.12
N PHE A 64 -9.82 2.47 -13.00
CA PHE A 64 -8.89 2.23 -14.10
C PHE A 64 -9.43 2.63 -15.48
N ALA A 65 -10.56 3.35 -15.52
CA ALA A 65 -11.19 3.83 -16.76
C ALA A 65 -11.37 2.72 -17.82
N ASN A 66 -11.93 1.58 -17.41
CA ASN A 66 -12.19 0.39 -18.24
C ASN A 66 -10.93 -0.27 -18.87
N LYS A 67 -9.74 0.03 -18.37
CA LYS A 67 -8.49 -0.58 -18.87
C LYS A 67 -8.33 -2.01 -18.35
N VAL A 68 -7.62 -2.80 -19.13
CA VAL A 68 -7.09 -4.08 -18.64
C VAL A 68 -5.80 -3.80 -17.87
N ILE A 69 -5.73 -4.24 -16.63
CA ILE A 69 -4.55 -4.07 -15.78
C ILE A 69 -3.81 -5.39 -15.57
N LYS A 70 -2.52 -5.29 -15.35
CA LYS A 70 -1.65 -6.42 -15.02
C LYS A 70 -1.25 -6.33 -13.57
N VAL A 71 -1.49 -7.41 -12.83
CA VAL A 71 -1.12 -7.53 -11.42
C VAL A 71 -0.08 -8.64 -11.30
N TYR A 72 1.06 -8.30 -10.72
CA TYR A 72 2.17 -9.23 -10.55
C TYR A 72 2.17 -9.81 -9.13
N PRO A 73 2.07 -11.16 -8.97
CA PRO A 73 2.09 -11.80 -7.66
C PRO A 73 3.33 -11.44 -6.82
N ALA A 74 4.47 -11.21 -7.49
CA ALA A 74 5.70 -10.77 -6.84
C ALA A 74 5.56 -9.44 -6.07
N PHE A 75 4.57 -8.62 -6.40
CA PHE A 75 4.30 -7.31 -5.79
C PHE A 75 2.92 -7.25 -5.12
N ALA A 76 2.34 -8.38 -4.72
CA ALA A 76 0.99 -8.44 -4.12
C ALA A 76 0.80 -7.57 -2.87
N GLU A 77 1.88 -7.24 -2.16
CA GLU A 77 1.87 -6.40 -0.96
C GLU A 77 2.12 -4.91 -1.22
N PHE A 78 2.14 -4.48 -2.48
CA PHE A 78 2.32 -3.08 -2.89
C PHE A 78 0.98 -2.49 -3.29
N TYR A 79 0.27 -1.96 -2.32
CA TYR A 79 -1.09 -1.47 -2.47
C TYR A 79 -1.12 -0.09 -3.15
N GLY A 80 -1.97 0.06 -4.16
CA GLY A 80 -2.17 1.34 -4.84
C GLY A 80 -1.05 1.76 -5.79
N MET A 81 -0.15 0.84 -6.17
CA MET A 81 1.06 1.12 -6.95
C MET A 81 1.08 0.42 -8.32
N GLU A 82 -0.07 0.00 -8.83
CA GLU A 82 -0.18 -0.81 -10.05
C GLU A 82 0.53 -0.17 -11.25
N ASP A 83 0.31 1.13 -11.46
CA ASP A 83 0.91 1.87 -12.58
C ASP A 83 2.44 1.96 -12.45
N SER A 84 2.96 2.23 -11.26
CA SER A 84 4.40 2.30 -11.00
C SER A 84 5.07 0.94 -11.16
N ILE A 85 4.43 -0.13 -10.70
CA ILE A 85 4.93 -1.50 -10.83
C ILE A 85 4.93 -1.93 -12.30
N GLU A 86 3.86 -1.64 -13.06
CA GLU A 86 3.83 -1.96 -14.50
C GLU A 86 4.96 -1.25 -15.26
N GLN A 87 5.27 0.02 -14.91
CA GLN A 87 6.40 0.74 -15.51
C GLN A 87 7.75 0.08 -15.15
N VAL A 88 7.95 -0.31 -13.90
CA VAL A 88 9.16 -1.05 -13.47
C VAL A 88 9.29 -2.36 -14.22
N VAL A 89 8.22 -3.14 -14.34
CA VAL A 89 8.26 -4.42 -15.05
C VAL A 89 8.41 -4.22 -16.55
N SER A 90 7.83 -3.15 -17.12
CA SER A 90 8.04 -2.79 -18.54
C SER A 90 9.50 -2.47 -18.83
N TYR A 91 10.18 -1.74 -17.94
CA TYR A 91 11.63 -1.53 -18.05
C TYR A 91 12.39 -2.87 -18.14
N PHE A 92 12.13 -3.82 -17.23
CA PHE A 92 12.81 -5.12 -17.26
C PHE A 92 12.47 -5.93 -18.52
N ARG A 93 11.24 -5.84 -19.02
CA ARG A 93 10.82 -6.52 -20.25
C ARG A 93 11.60 -6.01 -21.46
N HIS A 94 11.70 -4.69 -21.59
CA HIS A 94 12.45 -4.08 -22.70
C HIS A 94 13.97 -4.32 -22.54
N ALA A 95 14.50 -4.19 -21.34
CA ALA A 95 15.91 -4.49 -21.07
C ALA A 95 16.26 -5.96 -21.35
N ALA A 96 15.39 -6.91 -21.02
CA ALA A 96 15.54 -8.33 -21.34
C ALA A 96 15.53 -8.60 -22.85
N GLN A 97 14.78 -7.80 -23.61
CA GLN A 97 14.80 -7.87 -25.08
C GLN A 97 16.04 -7.24 -25.71
N GLY A 98 16.89 -6.59 -24.91
CA GLY A 98 18.11 -5.90 -25.38
C GLY A 98 17.84 -4.54 -26.02
N LEU A 99 16.69 -3.91 -25.69
CA LEU A 99 16.32 -2.58 -26.14
C LEU A 99 17.07 -1.49 -25.36
N GLU A 100 16.73 -0.23 -25.62
CA GLU A 100 17.46 0.92 -25.06
C GLU A 100 17.44 0.98 -23.53
N GLU A 101 16.39 0.46 -22.91
CA GLU A 101 16.27 0.37 -21.45
C GLU A 101 17.40 -0.44 -20.80
N LYS A 102 18.00 -1.41 -21.53
CA LYS A 102 19.19 -2.13 -21.03
C LYS A 102 20.37 -1.19 -20.75
N LYS A 103 20.43 -0.06 -21.45
CA LYS A 103 21.49 0.93 -21.33
C LYS A 103 21.16 2.10 -20.39
N GLN A 104 20.03 2.04 -19.72
CA GLN A 104 19.54 3.11 -18.85
C GLN A 104 19.57 2.69 -17.37
N VAL A 105 19.74 3.69 -16.51
CA VAL A 105 19.57 3.55 -15.06
C VAL A 105 18.08 3.58 -14.75
N LEU A 106 17.55 2.55 -14.09
CA LEU A 106 16.18 2.56 -13.57
C LEU A 106 16.11 3.50 -12.38
N TYR A 107 15.32 4.56 -12.51
CA TYR A 107 15.28 5.62 -11.52
C TYR A 107 13.87 5.79 -10.92
N LEU A 108 13.74 5.55 -9.59
CA LEU A 108 12.49 5.71 -8.88
C LEU A 108 12.41 7.13 -8.29
N LEU A 109 11.51 7.93 -8.82
CA LEU A 109 11.27 9.31 -8.40
C LEU A 109 9.99 9.40 -7.59
N GLY A 110 10.04 9.94 -6.39
CA GLY A 110 8.84 10.13 -5.59
C GLY A 110 9.11 10.75 -4.23
N PRO A 111 8.07 11.08 -3.48
CA PRO A 111 8.19 11.73 -2.19
C PRO A 111 8.83 10.82 -1.13
N VAL A 112 9.28 11.41 -0.04
CA VAL A 112 9.86 10.68 1.10
C VAL A 112 8.79 9.78 1.73
N GLY A 113 9.10 8.48 1.88
CA GLY A 113 8.13 7.50 2.41
C GLY A 113 7.06 7.05 1.40
N GLY A 114 7.24 7.31 0.10
CA GLY A 114 6.34 6.88 -0.99
C GLY A 114 6.52 5.43 -1.44
N GLY A 115 7.37 4.62 -0.78
CA GLY A 115 7.53 3.19 -1.10
C GLY A 115 8.70 2.85 -2.04
N LYS A 116 9.49 3.82 -2.51
CA LYS A 116 10.66 3.60 -3.40
C LYS A 116 11.63 2.56 -2.85
N SER A 117 12.07 2.73 -1.60
CA SER A 117 12.98 1.79 -0.94
C SER A 117 12.36 0.40 -0.76
N SER A 118 11.04 0.31 -0.58
CA SER A 118 10.35 -0.98 -0.49
C SER A 118 10.36 -1.72 -1.83
N ILE A 119 10.19 -1.00 -2.96
CA ILE A 119 10.35 -1.58 -4.30
C ILE A 119 11.78 -2.05 -4.51
N ALA A 120 12.78 -1.21 -4.14
CA ALA A 120 14.20 -1.58 -4.25
C ALA A 120 14.53 -2.84 -3.44
N GLU A 121 14.07 -2.93 -2.19
CA GLU A 121 14.25 -4.12 -1.35
C GLU A 121 13.58 -5.36 -1.97
N ARG A 122 12.38 -5.21 -2.53
CA ARG A 122 11.68 -6.31 -3.20
C ARG A 122 12.44 -6.78 -4.44
N LEU A 123 12.94 -5.88 -5.25
CA LEU A 123 13.76 -6.23 -6.43
C LEU A 123 15.05 -6.96 -6.03
N LYS A 124 15.72 -6.51 -4.97
CA LYS A 124 16.89 -7.23 -4.44
C LYS A 124 16.54 -8.64 -3.96
N GLN A 125 15.38 -8.82 -3.31
CA GLN A 125 14.91 -10.14 -2.91
C GLN A 125 14.65 -11.06 -4.10
N LEU A 126 13.98 -10.54 -5.14
CA LEU A 126 13.68 -11.28 -6.36
C LEU A 126 14.95 -11.66 -7.12
N MET A 127 15.97 -10.79 -7.13
CA MET A 127 17.25 -11.10 -7.78
C MET A 127 17.90 -12.36 -7.21
N GLN A 128 17.67 -12.71 -5.96
CA GLN A 128 18.24 -13.90 -5.32
C GLN A 128 17.59 -15.23 -5.76
N GLU A 129 16.48 -15.19 -6.50
CA GLU A 129 15.72 -16.41 -6.85
C GLU A 129 16.29 -17.18 -8.02
N VAL A 130 17.00 -16.49 -8.94
CA VAL A 130 17.53 -17.09 -10.18
C VAL A 130 19.05 -17.06 -10.17
N PRO A 131 19.73 -18.20 -10.32
CA PRO A 131 21.18 -18.26 -10.31
C PRO A 131 21.80 -17.62 -11.57
N PHE A 132 23.08 -17.31 -11.47
CA PHE A 132 23.91 -16.89 -12.58
C PHE A 132 25.20 -17.74 -12.63
N TYR A 133 25.92 -17.65 -13.75
CA TYR A 133 27.15 -18.40 -13.96
C TYR A 133 28.30 -17.42 -14.11
N ALA A 134 29.42 -17.71 -13.43
CA ALA A 134 30.60 -16.87 -13.44
C ALA A 134 31.87 -17.69 -13.54
N ILE A 135 32.95 -17.07 -14.01
CA ILE A 135 34.29 -17.64 -13.94
C ILE A 135 34.67 -17.81 -12.47
N LYS A 136 35.09 -19.04 -12.10
CA LYS A 136 35.51 -19.34 -10.72
C LYS A 136 36.71 -18.48 -10.33
N GLY A 137 36.62 -17.83 -9.18
CA GLY A 137 37.65 -16.97 -8.63
C GLY A 137 37.66 -15.55 -9.21
N SER A 138 36.85 -15.25 -10.23
CA SER A 138 36.72 -13.88 -10.72
C SER A 138 36.23 -12.95 -9.61
N PRO A 139 36.95 -11.86 -9.32
CA PRO A 139 36.57 -10.92 -8.27
C PRO A 139 35.39 -10.04 -8.66
N VAL A 140 34.97 -10.08 -9.91
CA VAL A 140 33.88 -9.29 -10.48
C VAL A 140 32.72 -10.16 -11.01
N ASN A 141 32.69 -11.45 -10.67
CA ASN A 141 31.63 -12.37 -11.11
C ASN A 141 31.38 -12.32 -12.63
N GLU A 142 32.42 -12.20 -13.45
CA GLU A 142 32.25 -12.05 -14.90
C GLU A 142 31.72 -13.33 -15.57
N SER A 143 30.93 -13.13 -16.63
CA SER A 143 30.35 -14.23 -17.40
C SER A 143 31.45 -15.06 -18.10
N PRO A 144 31.33 -16.41 -18.09
CA PRO A 144 32.23 -17.27 -18.86
C PRO A 144 32.19 -16.99 -20.37
N LEU A 145 31.13 -16.42 -20.90
CA LEU A 145 30.99 -16.05 -22.29
C LEU A 145 31.95 -14.90 -22.71
N GLY A 146 32.49 -14.17 -21.75
CA GLY A 146 33.56 -13.17 -22.02
C GLY A 146 34.85 -13.76 -22.55
N LEU A 147 35.09 -15.08 -22.41
CA LEU A 147 36.24 -15.78 -22.93
C LEU A 147 36.21 -15.94 -24.47
N PHE A 148 35.09 -15.73 -25.12
CA PHE A 148 34.88 -15.99 -26.54
C PHE A 148 34.75 -14.69 -27.34
N ASP A 149 35.40 -14.68 -28.51
CA ASP A 149 35.33 -13.54 -29.45
C ASP A 149 34.04 -13.59 -30.27
N ILE A 150 33.39 -12.43 -30.43
CA ILE A 150 32.13 -12.34 -31.19
C ILE A 150 32.34 -12.65 -32.68
N ALA A 151 33.47 -12.19 -33.26
CA ALA A 151 33.74 -12.33 -34.69
C ALA A 151 34.16 -13.76 -35.03
N GLU A 152 35.04 -14.34 -34.21
CA GLU A 152 35.63 -15.65 -34.48
C GLU A 152 34.73 -16.79 -33.96
N ASP A 153 34.23 -16.70 -32.72
CA ASP A 153 33.54 -17.79 -32.05
C ASP A 153 32.02 -17.67 -32.14
N GLY A 154 31.48 -16.47 -32.39
CA GLY A 154 30.05 -16.19 -32.29
C GLY A 154 29.19 -17.07 -33.19
N ALA A 155 29.65 -17.40 -34.43
CA ALA A 155 28.89 -18.27 -35.33
C ALA A 155 28.85 -19.72 -34.85
N ILE A 156 29.91 -20.18 -34.20
CA ILE A 156 30.00 -21.54 -33.65
C ILE A 156 29.10 -21.66 -32.42
N LEU A 157 29.18 -20.70 -31.51
CA LEU A 157 28.36 -20.68 -30.29
C LEU A 157 26.86 -20.61 -30.58
N GLU A 158 26.46 -19.83 -31.58
CA GLU A 158 25.08 -19.74 -32.03
C GLU A 158 24.58 -21.04 -32.62
N LYS A 159 25.37 -21.67 -33.52
CA LYS A 159 25.00 -22.90 -34.21
C LYS A 159 25.05 -24.13 -33.31
N GLU A 160 26.12 -24.29 -32.54
CA GLU A 160 26.39 -25.52 -31.78
C GLU A 160 25.70 -25.51 -30.39
N TYR A 161 25.64 -24.33 -29.74
CA TYR A 161 25.14 -24.18 -28.35
C TYR A 161 23.89 -23.34 -28.24
N GLY A 162 23.40 -22.73 -29.33
CA GLY A 162 22.18 -21.92 -29.32
C GLY A 162 22.36 -20.58 -28.60
N ILE A 163 23.57 -20.10 -28.39
CA ILE A 163 23.88 -18.85 -27.69
C ILE A 163 23.94 -17.69 -28.72
N PRO A 164 22.95 -16.79 -28.75
CA PRO A 164 22.97 -15.65 -29.67
C PRO A 164 24.17 -14.71 -29.42
N ARG A 165 24.70 -14.14 -30.48
CA ARG A 165 25.87 -13.25 -30.42
C ARG A 165 25.71 -12.05 -29.47
N ARG A 166 24.50 -11.60 -29.23
CA ARG A 166 24.21 -10.47 -28.33
C ARG A 166 24.59 -10.71 -26.84
N TYR A 167 24.83 -11.97 -26.46
CA TYR A 167 25.26 -12.33 -25.10
C TYR A 167 26.77 -12.39 -24.92
N LEU A 168 27.53 -12.30 -26.01
CA LEU A 168 28.97 -12.31 -25.94
C LEU A 168 29.47 -10.92 -25.55
N THR A 169 30.24 -10.85 -24.49
CA THR A 169 30.92 -9.63 -24.08
C THR A 169 32.20 -9.45 -24.89
N ARG A 170 32.59 -8.19 -25.11
CA ARG A 170 33.80 -7.91 -25.91
C ARG A 170 35.06 -7.71 -25.07
N ILE A 171 34.93 -7.81 -23.75
CA ILE A 171 35.93 -7.40 -22.79
C ILE A 171 36.00 -8.44 -21.67
N LEU A 172 37.24 -8.88 -21.37
CA LEU A 172 37.57 -9.60 -20.14
C LEU A 172 38.10 -8.62 -19.09
N SER A 173 37.88 -8.94 -17.81
CA SER A 173 38.56 -8.21 -16.76
C SER A 173 40.08 -8.36 -16.83
N PRO A 174 40.85 -7.38 -16.35
CA PRO A 174 42.32 -7.52 -16.27
C PRO A 174 42.75 -8.77 -15.49
N TRP A 175 41.99 -9.17 -14.49
CA TRP A 175 42.22 -10.39 -13.73
C TRP A 175 42.10 -11.65 -14.61
N ALA A 176 41.05 -11.74 -15.42
CA ALA A 176 40.83 -12.88 -16.30
C ALA A 176 41.85 -12.92 -17.44
N VAL A 177 42.26 -11.76 -17.98
CA VAL A 177 43.34 -11.67 -18.99
C VAL A 177 44.64 -12.23 -18.43
N LYS A 178 45.04 -11.82 -17.22
CA LYS A 178 46.26 -12.36 -16.56
C LYS A 178 46.16 -13.88 -16.38
N ARG A 179 45.02 -14.41 -15.97
CA ARG A 179 44.84 -15.87 -15.83
C ARG A 179 44.91 -16.60 -17.17
N LEU A 180 44.35 -16.01 -18.24
CA LEU A 180 44.43 -16.60 -19.59
C LEU A 180 45.86 -16.69 -20.06
N GLU A 181 46.68 -15.67 -19.82
CA GLU A 181 48.10 -15.67 -20.12
C GLU A 181 48.88 -16.72 -19.31
N GLU A 182 48.63 -16.82 -18.00
CA GLU A 182 49.19 -17.84 -17.11
C GLU A 182 48.81 -19.27 -17.55
N TYR A 183 47.67 -19.43 -18.18
CA TYR A 183 47.20 -20.72 -18.71
C TYR A 183 47.73 -21.00 -20.13
N GLY A 184 48.53 -20.09 -20.71
CA GLY A 184 49.06 -20.24 -22.06
C GLY A 184 47.97 -20.22 -23.15
N GLY A 185 46.85 -19.54 -22.90
CA GLY A 185 45.68 -19.47 -23.80
C GLY A 185 44.74 -20.67 -23.73
N ASP A 186 44.96 -21.64 -22.85
CA ASP A 186 44.07 -22.80 -22.71
C ASP A 186 42.84 -22.45 -21.88
N VAL A 187 41.74 -22.08 -22.53
CA VAL A 187 40.48 -21.71 -21.92
C VAL A 187 39.83 -22.84 -21.11
N ARG A 188 40.17 -24.12 -21.34
CA ARG A 188 39.64 -25.27 -20.59
C ARG A 188 40.09 -25.29 -19.12
N ARG A 189 41.14 -24.53 -18.81
CA ARG A 189 41.61 -24.38 -17.42
C ARG A 189 40.74 -23.46 -16.57
N PHE A 190 39.89 -22.66 -17.20
CA PHE A 190 38.88 -21.91 -16.47
C PHE A 190 37.76 -22.85 -16.01
N ARG A 191 37.41 -22.71 -14.74
CA ARG A 191 36.25 -23.38 -14.15
C ARG A 191 35.08 -22.38 -14.07
N VAL A 192 33.88 -22.89 -14.19
CA VAL A 192 32.65 -22.11 -14.07
C VAL A 192 31.95 -22.45 -12.76
N VAL A 193 31.40 -21.46 -12.08
CA VAL A 193 30.61 -21.65 -10.90
C VAL A 193 29.19 -21.14 -11.14
N LYS A 194 28.20 -21.96 -10.79
CA LYS A 194 26.82 -21.55 -10.67
C LYS A 194 26.61 -20.95 -9.28
N ARG A 195 26.15 -19.71 -9.20
CA ARG A 195 26.01 -18.94 -7.97
C ARG A 195 24.63 -18.32 -7.88
N TYR A 196 24.13 -18.16 -6.66
CA TYR A 196 22.94 -17.38 -6.42
C TYR A 196 23.33 -15.98 -5.93
N PRO A 197 22.71 -14.91 -6.47
CA PRO A 197 22.84 -13.58 -5.89
C PRO A 197 22.45 -13.61 -4.41
N SER A 198 23.13 -12.84 -3.58
CA SER A 198 22.89 -12.86 -2.15
C SER A 198 23.08 -11.47 -1.53
N ILE A 199 22.04 -10.94 -0.92
CA ILE A 199 22.09 -9.71 -0.12
C ILE A 199 23.02 -9.90 1.07
N LEU A 200 22.90 -11.04 1.76
CA LEU A 200 23.68 -11.33 2.95
C LEU A 200 25.20 -11.41 2.68
N LYS A 201 25.58 -12.02 1.55
CA LYS A 201 26.99 -12.21 1.16
C LYS A 201 27.50 -11.09 0.24
N GLN A 202 26.65 -10.16 -0.17
CA GLN A 202 26.94 -9.11 -1.15
C GLN A 202 27.48 -9.67 -2.48
N ILE A 203 26.87 -10.74 -2.96
CA ILE A 203 27.20 -11.37 -4.24
C ILE A 203 26.16 -10.92 -5.27
N ALA A 204 26.58 -10.27 -6.34
CA ALA A 204 25.72 -9.74 -7.41
C ALA A 204 24.55 -8.84 -6.91
N VAL A 205 24.57 -8.40 -5.68
CA VAL A 205 23.66 -7.41 -5.09
C VAL A 205 24.47 -6.50 -4.18
N CYS A 206 24.48 -5.21 -4.50
CA CYS A 206 25.20 -4.21 -3.73
C CYS A 206 24.33 -2.97 -3.53
N LYS A 207 24.51 -2.32 -2.39
CA LYS A 207 23.88 -1.03 -2.06
C LYS A 207 24.99 0.00 -1.88
N THR A 208 24.88 1.13 -2.57
CA THR A 208 25.79 2.26 -2.46
C THR A 208 25.01 3.50 -2.04
N GLU A 209 25.58 4.25 -1.12
CA GLU A 209 25.05 5.54 -0.68
C GLU A 209 26.13 6.60 -0.88
N PRO A 210 25.79 7.84 -1.28
CA PRO A 210 26.74 8.92 -1.25
C PRO A 210 27.27 9.13 0.17
N GLY A 211 28.58 9.25 0.32
CA GLY A 211 29.18 9.63 1.58
C GLY A 211 28.96 11.13 1.87
N ASP A 212 30.04 11.90 1.98
CA ASP A 212 29.97 13.36 2.06
C ASP A 212 29.79 13.97 0.65
N GLU A 213 28.87 14.93 0.48
CA GLU A 213 28.59 15.62 -0.81
C GLU A 213 29.85 16.22 -1.46
N ASN A 214 30.86 16.55 -0.68
CA ASN A 214 32.09 17.20 -1.13
C ASN A 214 33.27 16.26 -1.36
N ASN A 215 33.21 15.01 -0.94
CA ASN A 215 34.39 14.12 -0.86
C ASN A 215 34.09 12.67 -1.29
N GLN A 216 33.26 12.50 -2.31
CA GLN A 216 32.96 11.16 -2.83
C GLN A 216 34.10 10.66 -3.71
N ASP A 217 34.73 9.59 -3.24
CA ASP A 217 35.74 8.87 -3.98
C ASP A 217 35.09 7.90 -4.96
N ILE A 218 35.42 8.01 -6.23
CA ILE A 218 34.98 7.13 -7.32
C ILE A 218 35.31 5.66 -7.01
N SER A 219 36.32 5.41 -6.18
CA SER A 219 36.71 4.07 -5.76
C SER A 219 35.62 3.28 -5.06
N SER A 220 34.65 3.95 -4.46
CA SER A 220 33.47 3.31 -3.87
C SER A 220 32.60 2.59 -4.91
N LEU A 221 32.67 3.00 -6.17
CA LEU A 221 31.96 2.38 -7.28
C LEU A 221 32.84 1.41 -8.07
N VAL A 222 34.07 1.80 -8.39
CA VAL A 222 34.92 1.04 -9.34
C VAL A 222 36.03 0.24 -8.68
N GLY A 223 36.27 0.44 -7.37
CA GLY A 223 37.42 -0.16 -6.66
C GLY A 223 38.68 0.69 -6.73
N LYS A 224 39.75 0.23 -6.12
CA LYS A 224 41.07 0.92 -6.07
C LYS A 224 42.21 -0.06 -5.86
N VAL A 225 43.43 0.38 -6.08
CA VAL A 225 44.63 -0.40 -5.73
C VAL A 225 44.70 -0.59 -4.22
N ASP A 226 44.90 -1.82 -3.74
CA ASP A 226 45.12 -2.14 -2.34
C ASP A 226 46.59 -1.92 -1.97
N ILE A 227 46.89 -0.85 -1.28
CA ILE A 227 48.23 -0.46 -0.88
C ILE A 227 48.97 -1.58 -0.14
N ARG A 228 48.28 -2.41 0.61
CA ARG A 228 48.87 -3.55 1.35
C ARG A 228 49.39 -4.65 0.43
N LYS A 229 48.79 -4.78 -0.76
CA LYS A 229 49.19 -5.78 -1.75
C LYS A 229 50.40 -5.34 -2.58
N LEU A 230 50.76 -4.06 -2.51
CA LEU A 230 51.94 -3.53 -3.20
C LEU A 230 53.28 -4.06 -2.65
N GLU A 231 53.27 -4.68 -1.50
CA GLU A 231 54.44 -5.43 -0.99
C GLU A 231 54.73 -6.69 -1.83
N THR A 232 53.73 -7.24 -2.53
CA THR A 232 53.84 -8.51 -3.26
C THR A 232 53.65 -8.34 -4.78
N PHE A 233 52.81 -7.40 -5.20
CA PHE A 233 52.43 -7.18 -6.57
C PHE A 233 52.80 -5.76 -7.02
N ALA A 234 53.12 -5.60 -8.32
CA ALA A 234 53.29 -4.29 -8.92
C ALA A 234 51.95 -3.50 -8.91
N GLN A 235 52.03 -2.18 -8.98
CA GLN A 235 50.83 -1.31 -8.90
C GLN A 235 49.85 -1.55 -10.05
N ASP A 236 50.33 -1.95 -11.22
CA ASP A 236 49.54 -2.27 -12.41
C ASP A 236 49.10 -3.74 -12.46
N ASP A 237 49.51 -4.57 -11.48
CA ASP A 237 49.11 -5.96 -11.40
C ASP A 237 47.60 -6.10 -11.01
N PRO A 238 46.81 -6.86 -11.80
CA PRO A 238 45.42 -7.12 -11.47
C PRO A 238 45.16 -7.69 -10.08
N ASP A 239 46.10 -8.43 -9.51
CA ASP A 239 45.96 -8.99 -8.17
C ASP A 239 46.21 -7.94 -7.05
N ALA A 240 46.88 -6.83 -7.38
CA ALA A 240 47.00 -5.69 -6.45
C ALA A 240 45.71 -4.88 -6.31
N TYR A 241 44.77 -5.01 -7.23
CA TYR A 241 43.54 -4.25 -7.21
C TYR A 241 42.52 -4.81 -6.24
N SER A 242 41.81 -3.92 -5.51
CA SER A 242 40.67 -4.23 -4.68
C SER A 242 39.36 -4.00 -5.45
N TYR A 243 38.71 -5.08 -5.82
CA TYR A 243 37.44 -5.08 -6.56
C TYR A 243 36.21 -4.91 -5.61
N ALA A 244 36.36 -4.15 -4.53
CA ALA A 244 35.32 -3.91 -3.55
C ALA A 244 34.33 -2.79 -3.93
N GLY A 245 34.46 -2.23 -5.13
CA GLY A 245 33.54 -1.21 -5.61
C GLY A 245 32.15 -1.75 -5.93
N GLY A 246 31.13 -0.89 -5.78
CA GLY A 246 29.74 -1.27 -5.97
C GLY A 246 29.44 -1.90 -7.33
N LEU A 247 30.04 -1.40 -8.43
CA LEU A 247 29.90 -1.99 -9.77
C LEU A 247 30.56 -3.38 -9.86
N CYS A 248 31.72 -3.56 -9.21
CA CYS A 248 32.39 -4.87 -9.19
C CYS A 248 31.52 -5.93 -8.48
N LEU A 249 30.96 -5.58 -7.32
CA LEU A 249 30.14 -6.48 -6.51
C LEU A 249 28.79 -6.78 -7.14
N ALA A 250 28.19 -5.80 -7.84
CA ALA A 250 26.86 -5.90 -8.43
C ALA A 250 26.85 -6.49 -9.85
N ASN A 251 28.01 -6.79 -10.43
CA ASN A 251 28.06 -7.37 -11.76
C ASN A 251 27.23 -8.66 -11.85
N GLN A 252 26.54 -8.85 -12.95
CA GLN A 252 25.52 -9.88 -13.16
C GLN A 252 24.36 -9.83 -12.15
N GLY A 253 24.07 -8.66 -11.57
CA GLY A 253 22.99 -8.54 -10.59
C GLY A 253 22.41 -7.14 -10.52
N LEU A 254 22.32 -6.58 -9.31
CA LEU A 254 21.66 -5.31 -9.05
C LEU A 254 22.51 -4.41 -8.13
N LEU A 255 22.81 -3.20 -8.62
CA LEU A 255 23.34 -2.10 -7.82
C LEU A 255 22.21 -1.15 -7.41
N GLU A 256 21.94 -1.01 -6.13
CA GLU A 256 21.07 0.04 -5.61
C GLU A 256 21.92 1.28 -5.25
N PHE A 257 21.61 2.41 -5.89
CA PHE A 257 22.24 3.69 -5.58
C PHE A 257 21.22 4.61 -4.90
N VAL A 258 21.35 4.77 -3.60
CA VAL A 258 20.45 5.60 -2.79
C VAL A 258 20.84 7.06 -2.92
N GLU A 259 19.87 7.94 -3.09
CA GLU A 259 20.09 9.40 -3.20
C GLU A 259 21.18 9.79 -4.21
N MET A 260 21.14 9.12 -5.36
CA MET A 260 22.19 9.18 -6.39
C MET A 260 22.57 10.62 -6.78
N PHE A 261 21.61 11.54 -6.84
CA PHE A 261 21.87 12.91 -7.29
C PHE A 261 22.49 13.83 -6.26
N LYS A 262 22.75 13.34 -5.05
CA LYS A 262 23.64 14.03 -4.11
C LYS A 262 25.12 13.85 -4.48
N ALA A 263 25.43 12.82 -5.29
CA ALA A 263 26.79 12.57 -5.74
C ALA A 263 27.20 13.58 -6.83
N PRO A 264 28.45 14.06 -6.84
CA PRO A 264 28.98 14.86 -7.92
C PRO A 264 28.90 14.13 -9.26
N ILE A 265 28.60 14.84 -10.36
CA ILE A 265 28.46 14.24 -11.70
C ILE A 265 29.67 13.39 -12.11
N LYS A 266 30.87 13.78 -11.71
CA LYS A 266 32.11 13.04 -11.99
C LYS A 266 32.12 11.63 -11.42
N VAL A 267 31.51 11.42 -10.25
CA VAL A 267 31.38 10.11 -9.60
C VAL A 267 30.34 9.25 -10.32
N LEU A 268 29.37 9.87 -10.98
CA LEU A 268 28.32 9.16 -11.71
C LEU A 268 28.73 8.71 -13.12
N HIS A 269 29.82 9.24 -13.68
CA HIS A 269 30.29 8.86 -15.03
C HIS A 269 30.50 7.35 -15.22
N PRO A 270 31.12 6.59 -14.30
CA PRO A 270 31.27 5.14 -14.46
C PRO A 270 29.94 4.39 -14.61
N LEU A 271 28.85 4.89 -14.01
CA LEU A 271 27.53 4.28 -14.16
C LEU A 271 27.03 4.36 -15.60
N LEU A 272 27.30 5.48 -16.28
CA LEU A 272 26.93 5.66 -17.68
C LEU A 272 27.69 4.72 -18.61
N THR A 273 29.02 4.63 -18.42
CA THR A 273 29.85 3.73 -19.22
C THR A 273 29.45 2.28 -18.95
N ALA A 274 29.22 1.90 -17.69
CA ALA A 274 28.80 0.56 -17.31
C ALA A 274 27.49 0.14 -17.99
N THR A 275 26.50 1.03 -18.04
CA THR A 275 25.21 0.72 -18.67
C THR A 275 25.27 0.74 -20.20
N GLN A 276 25.96 1.72 -20.79
CA GLN A 276 26.01 1.88 -22.26
C GLN A 276 26.94 0.90 -22.95
N GLU A 277 28.17 0.77 -22.44
CA GLU A 277 29.22 -0.01 -23.08
C GLU A 277 29.34 -1.42 -22.48
N GLY A 278 28.62 -1.72 -21.39
CA GLY A 278 28.72 -2.99 -20.68
C GLY A 278 30.07 -3.17 -19.98
N ASN A 279 30.79 -2.07 -19.69
CA ASN A 279 32.04 -2.07 -18.96
C ASN A 279 32.31 -0.72 -18.30
N PHE A 280 33.25 -0.69 -17.37
CA PHE A 280 33.73 0.53 -16.73
C PHE A 280 35.23 0.45 -16.50
N LYS A 281 35.89 1.59 -16.36
CA LYS A 281 37.34 1.66 -16.09
C LYS A 281 37.57 1.72 -14.57
N GLY A 282 38.58 0.98 -14.13
CA GLY A 282 39.08 1.11 -12.76
C GLY A 282 39.81 2.44 -12.51
N THR A 283 40.18 2.71 -11.26
CA THR A 283 41.03 3.85 -10.90
C THR A 283 42.46 3.67 -11.41
N GLU A 284 43.23 4.76 -11.48
CA GLU A 284 44.68 4.77 -11.74
C GLU A 284 45.11 4.12 -13.09
N GLY A 285 44.25 4.28 -14.12
CA GLY A 285 44.55 3.70 -15.44
C GLY A 285 44.34 2.20 -15.55
N PHE A 286 43.75 1.58 -14.54
CA PHE A 286 43.38 0.18 -14.53
C PHE A 286 42.42 -0.13 -15.69
N GLY A 287 42.57 -1.29 -16.33
CA GLY A 287 41.83 -1.66 -17.53
C GLY A 287 40.32 -1.68 -17.40
N ALA A 288 39.64 -1.94 -18.51
CA ALA A 288 38.18 -2.04 -18.50
C ALA A 288 37.71 -3.32 -17.79
N ILE A 289 36.66 -3.19 -16.99
CA ILE A 289 36.01 -4.27 -16.22
C ILE A 289 34.62 -4.48 -16.80
N PRO A 290 34.23 -5.71 -17.19
CA PRO A 290 32.92 -5.99 -17.75
C PRO A 290 31.80 -5.77 -16.72
N PHE A 291 30.63 -5.31 -17.18
CA PHE A 291 29.44 -5.11 -16.35
C PHE A 291 28.18 -5.52 -17.12
N ASP A 292 27.41 -6.43 -16.56
CA ASP A 292 26.05 -6.81 -17.01
C ASP A 292 25.11 -6.84 -15.81
N GLY A 293 24.91 -5.69 -15.20
CA GLY A 293 24.04 -5.53 -14.03
C GLY A 293 22.94 -4.50 -14.26
N ILE A 294 21.97 -4.51 -13.37
CA ILE A 294 20.93 -3.51 -13.28
C ILE A 294 21.39 -2.41 -12.32
N ILE A 295 21.32 -1.16 -12.74
CA ILE A 295 21.51 -0.01 -11.85
C ILE A 295 20.15 0.55 -11.51
N LEU A 296 19.78 0.45 -10.24
CA LEU A 296 18.56 0.99 -9.65
C LEU A 296 18.92 2.18 -8.76
N ALA A 297 18.39 3.33 -9.07
CA ALA A 297 18.60 4.52 -8.25
C ALA A 297 17.29 5.12 -7.79
N HIS A 298 17.32 5.87 -6.71
CA HIS A 298 16.16 6.61 -6.25
C HIS A 298 16.55 7.86 -5.48
N SER A 299 15.72 8.89 -5.58
CA SER A 299 15.82 10.10 -4.77
C SER A 299 14.45 10.76 -4.56
N ASN A 300 14.47 11.87 -3.86
CA ASN A 300 13.29 12.73 -3.72
C ASN A 300 13.17 13.73 -4.89
N GLU A 301 12.04 14.42 -4.95
CA GLU A 301 11.74 15.34 -6.05
C GLU A 301 12.63 16.59 -6.03
N SER A 302 13.05 17.06 -4.86
CA SER A 302 13.90 18.27 -4.75
C SER A 302 15.29 18.03 -5.33
N GLU A 303 15.90 16.88 -5.04
CA GLU A 303 17.19 16.47 -5.61
C GLU A 303 17.09 16.29 -7.13
N TRP A 304 16.02 15.64 -7.60
CA TRP A 304 15.76 15.51 -9.03
C TRP A 304 15.64 16.87 -9.74
N LYS A 305 14.85 17.81 -9.19
CA LYS A 305 14.69 19.15 -9.77
C LYS A 305 16.01 19.91 -9.80
N SER A 306 16.79 19.85 -8.72
CA SER A 306 18.11 20.47 -8.65
C SER A 306 19.05 19.91 -9.73
N PHE A 307 19.11 18.57 -9.86
CA PHE A 307 19.95 17.90 -10.86
C PHE A 307 19.52 18.22 -12.29
N ARG A 308 18.21 18.17 -12.58
CA ARG A 308 17.63 18.44 -13.91
C ARG A 308 17.86 19.87 -14.39
N ASN A 309 17.83 20.84 -13.48
CA ASN A 309 18.01 22.24 -13.84
C ASN A 309 19.46 22.61 -14.20
N ASN A 310 20.41 21.73 -13.94
CA ASN A 310 21.81 21.94 -14.30
C ASN A 310 22.06 21.45 -15.74
N LYS A 311 22.34 22.35 -16.68
CA LYS A 311 22.59 22.05 -18.09
C LYS A 311 23.72 21.06 -18.33
N ASN A 312 24.70 20.98 -17.42
CA ASN A 312 25.81 20.03 -17.53
C ASN A 312 25.40 18.58 -17.36
N ASN A 313 24.18 18.32 -16.88
CA ASN A 313 23.65 17.00 -16.58
C ASN A 313 22.79 16.43 -17.72
N GLU A 314 22.58 17.17 -18.82
CA GLU A 314 21.68 16.79 -19.92
C GLU A 314 22.04 15.39 -20.50
N ALA A 315 23.31 15.15 -20.73
CA ALA A 315 23.80 13.86 -21.22
C ALA A 315 23.54 12.68 -20.25
N PHE A 316 23.42 12.95 -18.95
CA PHE A 316 23.05 11.95 -17.96
C PHE A 316 21.55 11.70 -17.93
N LEU A 317 20.75 12.77 -18.06
CA LEU A 317 19.30 12.69 -18.02
C LEU A 317 18.72 11.79 -19.12
N ASP A 318 19.31 11.80 -20.30
CA ASP A 318 18.93 10.95 -21.44
C ASP A 318 19.13 9.45 -21.17
N ARG A 319 19.95 9.11 -20.17
CA ARG A 319 20.31 7.74 -19.79
C ARG A 319 19.59 7.22 -18.56
N VAL A 320 18.53 7.91 -18.15
CA VAL A 320 17.75 7.58 -16.95
C VAL A 320 16.33 7.21 -17.34
N TYR A 321 15.90 6.01 -17.01
CA TYR A 321 14.51 5.59 -17.14
C TYR A 321 13.74 5.93 -15.85
N ILE A 322 12.90 6.96 -15.93
CA ILE A 322 12.22 7.49 -14.75
C ILE A 322 10.89 6.78 -14.52
N VAL A 323 10.71 6.22 -13.33
CA VAL A 323 9.43 5.72 -12.84
C VAL A 323 8.98 6.59 -11.67
N LYS A 324 7.82 7.25 -11.81
CA LYS A 324 7.21 7.99 -10.72
C LYS A 324 6.54 7.04 -9.74
N VAL A 325 6.83 7.25 -8.46
CA VAL A 325 6.29 6.47 -7.34
C VAL A 325 5.58 7.45 -6.38
N PRO A 326 4.36 7.90 -6.71
CA PRO A 326 3.60 8.81 -5.88
C PRO A 326 3.10 8.12 -4.60
N TYR A 327 2.61 8.90 -3.65
CA TYR A 327 1.80 8.36 -2.55
C TYR A 327 0.54 7.68 -3.05
N CYS A 328 0.06 6.70 -2.31
CA CYS A 328 -1.25 6.11 -2.56
C CYS A 328 -2.35 7.17 -2.46
N LEU A 329 -3.29 7.17 -3.42
CA LEU A 329 -4.41 8.12 -3.51
C LEU A 329 -5.77 7.43 -3.33
N ARG A 330 -5.78 6.16 -2.94
CA ARG A 330 -7.00 5.37 -2.71
C ARG A 330 -7.13 5.00 -1.24
N VAL A 331 -8.25 5.36 -0.64
CA VAL A 331 -8.52 5.15 0.80
C VAL A 331 -8.42 3.68 1.16
N THR A 332 -9.07 2.81 0.38
CA THR A 332 -9.08 1.35 0.63
C THR A 332 -7.68 0.73 0.54
N GLU A 333 -6.82 1.21 -0.33
CA GLU A 333 -5.45 0.71 -0.47
C GLU A 333 -4.53 1.26 0.63
N GLU A 334 -4.69 2.52 1.01
CA GLU A 334 -3.92 3.13 2.11
C GLU A 334 -4.25 2.47 3.46
N ILE A 335 -5.51 2.05 3.70
CA ILE A 335 -5.89 1.26 4.88
C ILE A 335 -5.06 -0.03 4.94
N LYS A 336 -4.93 -0.76 3.83
CA LYS A 336 -4.14 -2.01 3.77
C LYS A 336 -2.65 -1.78 4.10
N ILE A 337 -2.11 -0.62 3.69
CA ILE A 337 -0.74 -0.23 4.04
C ILE A 337 -0.61 -0.07 5.56
N TYR A 338 -1.54 0.63 6.21
CA TYR A 338 -1.52 0.80 7.66
C TYR A 338 -1.74 -0.52 8.41
N GLU A 339 -2.69 -1.35 7.96
CA GLU A 339 -2.91 -2.68 8.52
C GLU A 339 -1.66 -3.56 8.46
N LYS A 340 -0.94 -3.55 7.33
CA LYS A 340 0.32 -4.25 7.17
C LYS A 340 1.37 -3.75 8.16
N LEU A 341 1.52 -2.43 8.31
CA LEU A 341 2.48 -1.83 9.23
C LEU A 341 2.16 -2.16 10.70
N ILE A 342 0.89 -2.08 11.08
CA ILE A 342 0.41 -2.41 12.44
C ILE A 342 0.63 -3.89 12.72
N ARG A 343 0.24 -4.77 11.80
CA ARG A 343 0.40 -6.24 11.95
C ARG A 343 1.85 -6.66 12.16
N ASN A 344 2.79 -5.97 11.51
CA ASN A 344 4.21 -6.25 11.62
C ASN A 344 4.87 -5.59 12.86
N SER A 345 4.09 -5.00 13.74
CA SER A 345 4.55 -4.37 14.98
C SER A 345 3.93 -5.04 16.22
N SER A 346 4.37 -4.63 17.41
CA SER A 346 3.77 -5.03 18.68
C SER A 346 2.30 -4.60 18.85
N LEU A 347 1.82 -3.70 18.00
CA LEU A 347 0.45 -3.20 17.99
C LEU A 347 -0.53 -4.14 17.25
N GLY A 348 -0.04 -5.22 16.62
CA GLY A 348 -0.85 -6.13 15.80
C GLY A 348 -2.00 -6.82 16.55
N ALA A 349 -1.88 -6.98 17.87
CA ALA A 349 -2.93 -7.54 18.74
C ALA A 349 -3.81 -6.46 19.40
N ALA A 350 -3.48 -5.18 19.24
CA ALA A 350 -4.21 -4.07 19.89
C ALA A 350 -5.52 -3.77 19.16
N THR A 351 -6.54 -3.39 19.90
CA THR A 351 -7.84 -3.04 19.33
C THR A 351 -7.78 -1.71 18.58
N CYS A 352 -8.25 -1.74 17.34
CA CYS A 352 -8.42 -0.56 16.50
C CYS A 352 -9.90 -0.35 16.19
N ALA A 353 -10.52 0.66 16.79
CA ALA A 353 -11.96 0.93 16.61
C ALA A 353 -12.30 1.19 15.13
N PRO A 354 -13.49 0.73 14.67
CA PRO A 354 -13.97 0.99 13.33
C PRO A 354 -13.91 2.47 12.95
N GLY A 355 -13.50 2.74 11.71
CA GLY A 355 -13.35 4.10 11.20
C GLY A 355 -12.00 4.76 11.47
N THR A 356 -11.16 4.25 12.39
CA THR A 356 -9.86 4.87 12.74
C THR A 356 -8.89 4.89 11.55
N LEU A 357 -8.61 3.74 10.96
CA LEU A 357 -7.71 3.67 9.80
C LEU A 357 -8.29 4.36 8.58
N LYS A 358 -9.61 4.26 8.39
CA LYS A 358 -10.30 4.97 7.30
C LYS A 358 -10.13 6.47 7.43
N MET A 359 -10.35 7.05 8.62
CA MET A 359 -10.19 8.48 8.87
C MET A 359 -8.74 8.93 8.66
N MET A 360 -7.75 8.17 9.14
CA MET A 360 -6.34 8.48 8.91
C MET A 360 -5.99 8.45 7.41
N SER A 361 -6.48 7.45 6.69
CA SER A 361 -6.26 7.33 5.24
C SER A 361 -6.92 8.48 4.48
N GLN A 362 -8.16 8.84 4.81
CA GLN A 362 -8.86 9.98 4.23
C GLN A 362 -8.09 11.29 4.48
N PHE A 363 -7.65 11.52 5.71
CA PHE A 363 -6.84 12.69 6.04
C PHE A 363 -5.56 12.75 5.20
N ALA A 364 -4.80 11.66 5.17
CA ALA A 364 -3.55 11.60 4.39
C ALA A 364 -3.80 11.89 2.90
N ILE A 365 -4.81 11.27 2.30
CA ILE A 365 -5.13 11.44 0.88
C ILE A 365 -5.61 12.85 0.57
N LEU A 366 -6.46 13.45 1.41
CA LEU A 366 -6.89 14.85 1.26
C LEU A 366 -5.68 15.81 1.21
N THR A 367 -4.62 15.53 1.95
CA THR A 367 -3.39 16.33 1.91
C THR A 367 -2.55 16.13 0.64
N ARG A 368 -2.73 14.99 -0.06
CA ARG A 368 -1.96 14.58 -1.25
C ARG A 368 -2.62 15.00 -2.56
N LEU A 369 -3.93 15.23 -2.53
CA LEU A 369 -4.70 15.61 -3.71
C LEU A 369 -4.59 17.12 -3.99
N LYS A 370 -4.49 17.45 -5.28
CA LYS A 370 -4.64 18.84 -5.75
C LYS A 370 -6.10 19.25 -5.74
N GLU A 371 -6.36 20.51 -5.38
CA GLU A 371 -7.71 21.08 -5.41
C GLU A 371 -8.33 20.96 -6.82
N PRO A 372 -9.52 20.41 -6.95
CA PRO A 372 -10.20 20.36 -8.24
C PRO A 372 -10.95 21.66 -8.54
N GLU A 373 -11.13 21.97 -9.81
CA GLU A 373 -12.05 23.05 -10.22
C GLU A 373 -13.51 22.57 -10.19
N ASN A 374 -14.38 23.40 -9.64
CA ASN A 374 -15.84 23.21 -9.63
C ASN A 374 -16.34 21.90 -8.99
N SER A 375 -15.54 21.31 -8.11
CA SER A 375 -15.89 20.09 -7.37
C SER A 375 -15.23 20.10 -5.98
N SER A 376 -15.69 19.27 -5.05
CA SER A 376 -15.06 19.17 -3.74
C SER A 376 -13.85 18.24 -3.76
N LEU A 377 -12.85 18.54 -2.94
CA LEU A 377 -11.69 17.68 -2.75
C LEU A 377 -12.10 16.31 -2.17
N PHE A 378 -13.12 16.30 -1.33
CA PHE A 378 -13.66 15.07 -0.75
C PHE A 378 -14.31 14.17 -1.81
N SER A 379 -15.11 14.73 -2.72
CA SER A 379 -15.70 13.99 -3.84
C SER A 379 -14.61 13.42 -4.76
N LYS A 380 -13.58 14.20 -5.04
CA LYS A 380 -12.41 13.73 -5.80
C LYS A 380 -11.78 12.51 -5.14
N MET A 381 -11.55 12.54 -3.82
CA MET A 381 -11.00 11.41 -3.06
C MET A 381 -11.89 10.15 -3.19
N LEU A 382 -13.21 10.29 -3.07
CA LEU A 382 -14.15 9.18 -3.20
C LEU A 382 -14.14 8.58 -4.61
N VAL A 383 -14.08 9.42 -5.65
CA VAL A 383 -13.99 8.97 -7.05
C VAL A 383 -12.67 8.21 -7.28
N TYR A 384 -11.55 8.67 -6.70
CA TYR A 384 -10.27 7.94 -6.79
C TYR A 384 -10.35 6.56 -6.12
N ASP A 385 -11.16 6.41 -5.08
CA ASP A 385 -11.42 5.11 -4.43
C ASP A 385 -12.48 4.26 -5.16
N GLY A 386 -13.04 4.77 -6.27
CA GLY A 386 -13.98 4.07 -7.13
C GLY A 386 -15.44 4.18 -6.72
N GLU A 387 -15.80 5.13 -5.86
CA GLU A 387 -17.20 5.38 -5.51
C GLU A 387 -17.98 6.03 -6.69
N ASN A 388 -19.26 5.72 -6.77
CA ASN A 388 -20.16 6.34 -7.73
C ASN A 388 -20.91 7.50 -7.06
N LEU A 389 -20.61 8.72 -7.47
CA LEU A 389 -21.21 9.93 -6.89
C LEU A 389 -22.27 10.59 -7.78
N LYS A 390 -22.70 9.94 -8.88
CA LYS A 390 -23.63 10.55 -9.85
C LYS A 390 -24.93 11.03 -9.24
N ASP A 391 -25.45 10.29 -8.25
CA ASP A 391 -26.71 10.58 -7.59
C ASP A 391 -26.56 11.45 -6.32
N THR A 392 -25.36 11.50 -5.72
CA THR A 392 -25.09 12.19 -4.46
C THR A 392 -24.37 13.51 -4.63
N ASP A 393 -23.51 13.65 -5.64
CA ASP A 393 -22.81 14.89 -5.98
C ASP A 393 -22.73 15.09 -7.49
N PRO A 394 -23.68 15.84 -8.08
CA PRO A 394 -23.70 16.11 -9.53
C PRO A 394 -22.48 16.89 -10.06
N ARG A 395 -21.68 17.49 -9.18
CA ARG A 395 -20.44 18.22 -9.53
C ARG A 395 -19.22 17.33 -9.56
N ALA A 396 -19.33 16.07 -9.07
CA ALA A 396 -18.23 15.12 -9.13
C ALA A 396 -17.90 14.77 -10.58
N LYS A 397 -16.61 14.83 -10.91
CA LYS A 397 -16.09 14.52 -12.25
C LYS A 397 -15.65 13.06 -12.33
N SER A 398 -15.38 12.57 -13.53
CA SER A 398 -14.77 11.26 -13.73
C SER A 398 -13.31 11.27 -13.25
N ILE A 399 -12.76 10.08 -12.98
CA ILE A 399 -11.36 9.95 -12.56
C ILE A 399 -10.41 10.47 -13.64
N GLN A 400 -10.76 10.31 -14.92
CA GLN A 400 -9.93 10.77 -16.02
C GLN A 400 -9.85 12.31 -16.03
N GLU A 401 -10.98 13.00 -15.90
CA GLU A 401 -11.02 14.45 -15.84
C GLU A 401 -10.24 15.01 -14.65
N TYR A 402 -10.33 14.36 -13.48
CA TYR A 402 -9.54 14.76 -12.31
C TYR A 402 -8.03 14.56 -12.53
N ARG A 403 -7.61 13.45 -13.16
CA ARG A 403 -6.21 13.17 -13.47
C ARG A 403 -5.65 14.14 -14.52
N ASP A 404 -6.40 14.43 -15.56
CA ASP A 404 -5.99 15.36 -16.62
C ASP A 404 -5.79 16.78 -16.06
N TYR A 405 -6.67 17.23 -15.17
CA TYR A 405 -6.53 18.51 -14.48
C TYR A 405 -5.35 18.54 -13.50
N ALA A 406 -5.18 17.52 -12.69
CA ALA A 406 -4.13 17.44 -11.68
C ALA A 406 -2.72 17.31 -12.28
N GLY A 407 -2.64 16.68 -13.47
CA GLY A 407 -1.37 16.44 -14.15
C GLY A 407 -0.52 15.35 -13.48
N VAL A 408 0.74 15.29 -13.90
CA VAL A 408 1.66 14.19 -13.56
C VAL A 408 2.25 14.24 -12.15
N ASP A 409 2.01 15.29 -11.40
CA ASP A 409 2.63 15.51 -10.07
C ASP A 409 1.65 15.31 -8.91
N GLU A 410 0.46 14.76 -9.18
CA GLU A 410 -0.49 14.43 -8.11
C GLU A 410 0.03 13.28 -7.26
N GLY A 411 -0.10 13.42 -5.94
CA GLY A 411 0.46 12.46 -4.99
C GLY A 411 1.96 12.57 -4.74
N MET A 412 2.62 13.59 -5.32
CA MET A 412 4.05 13.83 -5.09
C MET A 412 4.32 14.68 -3.83
N SER A 413 3.29 15.22 -3.21
CA SER A 413 3.36 16.04 -1.98
C SER A 413 2.28 15.62 -0.99
N GLY A 414 2.28 16.21 0.22
CA GLY A 414 1.34 15.93 1.29
C GLY A 414 1.92 15.05 2.40
N ILE A 415 1.06 14.55 3.27
CA ILE A 415 1.47 13.75 4.43
C ILE A 415 1.97 12.37 4.00
N SER A 416 3.19 12.04 4.44
CA SER A 416 3.81 10.75 4.16
C SER A 416 3.16 9.60 4.94
N THR A 417 3.28 8.39 4.41
CA THR A 417 2.85 7.16 5.11
C THR A 417 3.60 6.97 6.44
N ARG A 418 4.88 7.38 6.52
CA ARG A 418 5.64 7.37 7.79
C ARG A 418 5.06 8.30 8.83
N PHE A 419 4.69 9.52 8.42
CA PHE A 419 4.06 10.49 9.30
C PHE A 419 2.72 9.97 9.81
N ALA A 420 1.88 9.43 8.93
CA ALA A 420 0.61 8.82 9.28
C ALA A 420 0.77 7.67 10.28
N TYR A 421 1.76 6.80 10.08
CA TYR A 421 2.05 5.69 11.00
C TYR A 421 2.57 6.19 12.36
N LYS A 422 3.39 7.25 12.39
CA LYS A 422 3.80 7.91 13.64
C LYS A 422 2.59 8.44 14.43
N ILE A 423 1.61 9.01 13.73
CA ILE A 423 0.35 9.44 14.35
C ILE A 423 -0.42 8.25 14.91
N LEU A 424 -0.65 7.21 14.11
CA LEU A 424 -1.35 5.99 14.55
C LEU A 424 -0.67 5.37 15.78
N SER A 425 0.65 5.29 15.79
CA SER A 425 1.40 4.80 16.97
C SER A 425 1.12 5.63 18.22
N LYS A 426 1.02 6.96 18.11
CA LYS A 426 0.64 7.84 19.23
C LYS A 426 -0.82 7.64 19.64
N VAL A 427 -1.72 7.40 18.69
CA VAL A 427 -3.12 7.14 18.96
C VAL A 427 -3.33 5.84 19.74
N PHE A 428 -2.64 4.76 19.35
CA PHE A 428 -2.68 3.49 20.08
C PHE A 428 -2.19 3.61 21.52
N ASN A 429 -1.23 4.48 21.78
CA ASN A 429 -0.63 4.71 23.10
C ASN A 429 -1.12 6.00 23.77
N PHE A 430 -2.26 6.54 23.33
CA PHE A 430 -2.81 7.79 23.86
C PHE A 430 -3.33 7.62 25.28
N ASP A 431 -4.05 6.54 25.55
CA ASP A 431 -4.50 6.18 26.89
C ASP A 431 -3.38 5.38 27.59
N SER A 432 -2.93 5.86 28.73
CA SER A 432 -1.88 5.19 29.53
C SER A 432 -2.31 3.84 30.11
N THR A 433 -3.59 3.53 30.10
CA THR A 433 -4.17 2.34 30.74
C THR A 433 -4.66 1.30 29.73
N GLU A 434 -4.71 1.63 28.43
CA GLU A 434 -5.16 0.73 27.39
C GLU A 434 -4.49 1.04 26.05
N VAL A 435 -3.84 0.04 25.45
CA VAL A 435 -3.28 0.16 24.11
C VAL A 435 -4.37 -0.11 23.09
N ALA A 436 -5.00 0.97 22.61
CA ALA A 436 -6.09 0.88 21.65
C ALA A 436 -6.26 2.20 20.88
N ALA A 437 -6.64 2.11 19.61
CA ALA A 437 -6.86 3.27 18.75
C ALA A 437 -8.33 3.54 18.50
N ASN A 438 -8.72 4.82 18.43
CA ASN A 438 -10.05 5.25 18.05
C ASN A 438 -10.03 6.60 17.33
N PRO A 439 -11.08 6.96 16.56
CA PRO A 439 -11.12 8.19 15.78
C PRO A 439 -11.13 9.48 16.61
N VAL A 440 -11.64 9.48 17.83
CA VAL A 440 -11.67 10.67 18.70
C VAL A 440 -10.24 11.01 19.15
N HIS A 441 -9.49 10.02 19.63
CA HIS A 441 -8.08 10.20 19.95
C HIS A 441 -7.26 10.55 18.69
N LEU A 442 -7.62 9.97 17.54
CA LEU A 442 -6.95 10.29 16.26
C LEU A 442 -7.12 11.77 15.91
N MET A 443 -8.34 12.32 15.98
CA MET A 443 -8.58 13.75 15.70
C MET A 443 -7.75 14.64 16.62
N TYR A 444 -7.74 14.34 17.91
CA TYR A 444 -6.96 15.10 18.89
C TYR A 444 -5.46 15.04 18.63
N VAL A 445 -4.92 13.85 18.38
CA VAL A 445 -3.48 13.67 18.08
C VAL A 445 -3.11 14.33 16.76
N LEU A 446 -4.00 14.29 15.74
CA LEU A 446 -3.79 14.99 14.47
C LEU A 446 -3.66 16.49 14.67
N GLU A 447 -4.59 17.13 15.38
CA GLU A 447 -4.54 18.57 15.65
C GLU A 447 -3.26 18.96 16.37
N GLN A 448 -2.90 18.25 17.45
CA GLN A 448 -1.65 18.51 18.18
C GLN A 448 -0.40 18.32 17.29
N GLN A 449 -0.40 17.31 16.42
CA GLN A 449 0.76 17.05 15.59
C GLN A 449 0.89 18.06 14.45
N ILE A 450 -0.22 18.52 13.87
CA ILE A 450 -0.24 19.57 12.86
C ILE A 450 0.38 20.87 13.42
N GLU A 451 -0.01 21.29 14.62
CA GLU A 451 0.57 22.44 15.31
C GLU A 451 2.08 22.30 15.56
N ARG A 452 2.53 21.09 15.95
CA ARG A 452 3.95 20.83 16.27
C ARG A 452 4.88 20.81 15.06
N GLU A 453 4.37 20.43 13.88
CA GLU A 453 5.18 20.30 12.66
C GLU A 453 5.49 21.65 11.99
N GLN A 454 4.98 22.76 12.52
CA GLN A 454 5.26 24.13 12.05
C GLN A 454 5.05 24.31 10.54
N PHE A 455 3.96 23.76 10.01
CA PHE A 455 3.55 24.00 8.63
C PHE A 455 3.31 25.50 8.38
N ALA A 456 3.38 25.93 7.12
CA ALA A 456 2.92 27.27 6.77
C ALA A 456 1.46 27.45 7.25
N LYS A 457 1.12 28.63 7.77
CA LYS A 457 -0.19 28.90 8.39
C LYS A 457 -1.39 28.50 7.52
N GLU A 458 -1.30 28.71 6.22
CA GLU A 458 -2.35 28.34 5.26
C GLU A 458 -2.52 26.82 5.18
N VAL A 459 -1.42 26.07 5.19
CA VAL A 459 -1.43 24.59 5.17
C VAL A 459 -1.94 24.04 6.49
N GLU A 460 -1.52 24.63 7.60
CA GLU A 460 -1.99 24.26 8.93
C GLU A 460 -3.51 24.44 9.05
N GLN A 461 -4.03 25.62 8.68
CA GLN A 461 -5.46 25.90 8.68
C GLN A 461 -6.25 24.92 7.79
N LYS A 462 -5.72 24.64 6.60
CA LYS A 462 -6.31 23.67 5.67
C LYS A 462 -6.39 22.28 6.29
N TYR A 463 -5.32 21.80 6.91
CA TYR A 463 -5.27 20.47 7.51
C TYR A 463 -6.17 20.35 8.74
N VAL A 464 -6.21 21.37 9.58
CA VAL A 464 -7.16 21.45 10.70
C VAL A 464 -8.61 21.48 10.19
N GLY A 465 -8.88 22.22 9.11
CA GLY A 465 -10.18 22.22 8.43
C GLY A 465 -10.59 20.82 7.95
N PHE A 466 -9.68 20.03 7.40
CA PHE A 466 -9.98 18.63 7.02
C PHE A 466 -10.43 17.80 8.21
N VAL A 467 -9.81 17.96 9.37
CA VAL A 467 -10.19 17.21 10.57
C VAL A 467 -11.55 17.69 11.08
N LYS A 468 -11.74 19.00 11.30
CA LYS A 468 -12.91 19.56 12.00
C LYS A 468 -14.14 19.67 11.12
N GLU A 469 -13.98 20.08 9.86
CA GLU A 469 -15.10 20.42 8.98
C GLU A 469 -15.50 19.27 8.05
N LEU A 470 -14.54 18.38 7.70
CA LEU A 470 -14.83 17.28 6.78
C LEU A 470 -14.94 15.93 7.47
N LEU A 471 -13.96 15.56 8.31
CA LEU A 471 -13.88 14.20 8.86
C LEU A 471 -14.69 14.01 10.12
N ALA A 472 -14.66 14.97 11.05
CA ALA A 472 -15.39 14.87 12.32
C ALA A 472 -16.91 14.77 12.14
N PRO A 473 -17.57 15.58 11.29
CA PRO A 473 -19.02 15.45 11.05
C PRO A 473 -19.39 14.09 10.44
N ARG A 474 -18.61 13.60 9.48
CA ARG A 474 -18.83 12.30 8.84
C ARG A 474 -18.65 11.13 9.80
N TYR A 475 -17.68 11.26 10.69
CA TYR A 475 -17.53 10.26 11.74
C TYR A 475 -18.66 10.31 12.76
N ALA A 476 -19.19 11.50 13.07
CA ALA A 476 -20.37 11.64 13.93
C ALA A 476 -21.61 10.93 13.33
N GLU A 477 -21.81 11.06 12.01
CA GLU A 477 -22.86 10.30 11.32
C GLU A 477 -22.63 8.79 11.38
N PHE A 478 -21.39 8.35 11.15
CA PHE A 478 -21.03 6.92 11.18
C PHE A 478 -21.24 6.33 12.57
N ILE A 479 -20.65 6.93 13.61
CA ILE A 479 -20.78 6.42 14.99
C ILE A 479 -22.23 6.55 15.50
N GLY A 480 -22.96 7.59 15.07
CA GLY A 480 -24.37 7.72 15.35
C GLY A 480 -25.19 6.54 14.84
N LYS A 481 -24.95 6.09 13.62
CA LYS A 481 -25.60 4.89 13.05
C LYS A 481 -25.20 3.61 13.80
N GLU A 482 -23.93 3.46 14.18
CA GLU A 482 -23.43 2.33 14.95
C GLU A 482 -24.09 2.25 16.34
N ILE A 483 -24.15 3.37 17.06
CA ILE A 483 -24.83 3.50 18.35
C ILE A 483 -26.32 3.19 18.17
N GLN A 484 -26.93 3.76 17.15
CA GLN A 484 -28.36 3.56 16.84
C GLN A 484 -28.68 2.09 16.62
N THR A 485 -27.89 1.41 15.80
CA THR A 485 -28.11 -0.01 15.49
C THR A 485 -27.95 -0.88 16.74
N ALA A 486 -26.88 -0.67 17.52
CA ALA A 486 -26.65 -1.42 18.75
C ALA A 486 -27.75 -1.18 19.80
N TYR A 487 -28.24 0.06 19.88
CA TYR A 487 -29.36 0.42 20.76
C TYR A 487 -30.66 -0.29 20.35
N LEU A 488 -31.05 -0.21 19.07
CA LEU A 488 -32.26 -0.87 18.56
C LEU A 488 -32.26 -2.37 18.79
N GLU A 489 -31.11 -3.01 18.57
CA GLU A 489 -30.96 -4.44 18.85
C GLU A 489 -31.09 -4.77 20.34
N SER A 490 -30.59 -3.92 21.23
CA SER A 490 -30.69 -4.10 22.69
C SER A 490 -32.11 -3.83 23.23
N TYR A 491 -32.88 -3.05 22.51
CA TYR A 491 -34.27 -2.68 22.86
C TYR A 491 -35.30 -3.34 21.92
N SER A 492 -34.99 -4.47 21.33
CA SER A 492 -35.89 -5.17 20.39
C SER A 492 -37.23 -5.55 21.03
N GLU A 493 -37.23 -5.95 22.31
CA GLU A 493 -38.47 -6.21 23.05
C GLU A 493 -39.32 -4.93 23.27
N TYR A 494 -38.67 -3.81 23.53
CA TYR A 494 -39.36 -2.52 23.64
C TYR A 494 -39.97 -2.07 22.31
N GLY A 495 -39.22 -2.26 21.22
CA GLY A 495 -39.72 -2.04 19.86
C GLY A 495 -40.92 -2.92 19.53
N GLN A 496 -40.90 -4.21 19.95
CA GLN A 496 -42.05 -5.11 19.80
C GLN A 496 -43.24 -4.65 20.62
N ASN A 497 -43.06 -4.21 21.85
CA ASN A 497 -44.13 -3.68 22.69
C ASN A 497 -44.76 -2.42 22.08
N ILE A 498 -43.98 -1.49 21.54
CA ILE A 498 -44.50 -0.33 20.81
C ILE A 498 -45.32 -0.79 19.59
N PHE A 499 -44.78 -1.75 18.84
CA PHE A 499 -45.45 -2.30 17.67
C PHE A 499 -46.78 -2.95 18.03
N ASP A 500 -46.80 -3.81 19.02
CA ASP A 500 -48.01 -4.53 19.46
C ASP A 500 -49.07 -3.56 19.97
N ARG A 501 -48.68 -2.57 20.76
CA ARG A 501 -49.55 -1.51 21.25
C ARG A 501 -50.11 -0.65 20.10
N TYR A 502 -49.23 -0.24 19.18
CA TYR A 502 -49.62 0.54 18.01
C TYR A 502 -50.65 -0.19 17.16
N VAL A 503 -50.41 -1.46 16.86
CA VAL A 503 -51.32 -2.29 16.08
C VAL A 503 -52.66 -2.44 16.76
N THR A 504 -52.66 -2.71 18.06
CA THR A 504 -53.90 -2.83 18.86
C THR A 504 -54.68 -1.52 18.85
N TYR A 505 -54.04 -0.41 19.14
CA TYR A 505 -54.71 0.89 19.17
C TYR A 505 -55.20 1.34 17.80
N ALA A 506 -54.45 1.07 16.74
CA ALA A 506 -54.85 1.38 15.36
C ALA A 506 -56.06 0.53 14.92
N ASP A 507 -56.11 -0.74 15.29
CA ASP A 507 -57.20 -1.65 14.96
C ASP A 507 -58.49 -1.19 15.63
N TYR A 508 -58.50 -0.93 16.95
CA TYR A 508 -59.66 -0.40 17.69
C TYR A 508 -60.09 0.97 17.16
N TRP A 509 -59.13 1.86 16.82
CA TRP A 509 -59.43 3.18 16.26
C TRP A 509 -60.12 3.12 14.89
N ILE A 510 -59.73 2.16 14.03
CA ILE A 510 -60.29 1.93 12.69
C ILE A 510 -61.72 1.38 12.83
N GLN A 511 -61.95 0.46 13.77
CA GLN A 511 -63.24 -0.17 14.00
C GLN A 511 -64.22 0.72 14.77
N ASP A 512 -63.77 1.90 15.25
CA ASP A 512 -64.56 2.84 16.05
C ASP A 512 -65.03 2.22 17.38
N HIS A 513 -64.19 1.37 18.00
CA HIS A 513 -64.46 0.71 19.26
C HIS A 513 -63.55 1.27 20.37
N GLU A 514 -64.07 1.25 21.61
CA GLU A 514 -63.30 1.57 22.82
C GLU A 514 -62.38 0.41 23.16
N TYR A 515 -61.12 0.73 23.52
CA TYR A 515 -60.13 -0.26 24.00
C TYR A 515 -60.07 -0.18 25.53
N ARG A 516 -60.21 -1.32 26.17
CA ARG A 516 -60.00 -1.45 27.61
C ARG A 516 -58.72 -2.17 27.88
N ASP A 517 -57.78 -1.51 28.52
CA ASP A 517 -56.52 -2.10 28.93
C ASP A 517 -56.75 -3.18 29.98
N THR A 518 -56.23 -4.39 29.71
CA THR A 518 -56.45 -5.56 30.57
C THR A 518 -55.66 -5.49 31.88
N ASP A 519 -54.57 -4.75 31.93
CA ASP A 519 -53.65 -4.68 33.05
C ASP A 519 -54.01 -3.51 34.00
N THR A 520 -54.36 -2.35 33.43
CA THR A 520 -54.67 -1.14 34.20
C THR A 520 -56.16 -0.94 34.39
N GLY A 521 -57.04 -1.56 33.58
CA GLY A 521 -58.48 -1.36 33.57
C GLY A 521 -58.94 -0.03 32.96
N GLU A 522 -57.99 0.76 32.40
CA GLU A 522 -58.22 2.06 31.79
C GLU A 522 -58.97 1.91 30.45
N VAL A 523 -59.92 2.81 30.18
CA VAL A 523 -60.71 2.79 28.94
C VAL A 523 -60.25 3.92 28.03
N PHE A 524 -59.86 3.58 26.84
CA PHE A 524 -59.42 4.51 25.80
C PHE A 524 -60.53 4.65 24.74
N ASP A 525 -61.13 5.83 24.69
CA ASP A 525 -62.04 6.20 23.63
C ASP A 525 -61.27 6.52 22.31
N ARG A 526 -61.98 6.78 21.23
CA ARG A 526 -61.37 7.08 19.93
C ARG A 526 -60.43 8.29 19.95
N GLN A 527 -60.70 9.32 20.78
CA GLN A 527 -59.86 10.50 20.90
C GLN A 527 -58.57 10.18 21.67
N ALA A 528 -58.70 9.42 22.75
CA ALA A 528 -57.55 8.95 23.53
C ALA A 528 -56.67 8.01 22.71
N LEU A 529 -57.24 7.06 21.96
CA LEU A 529 -56.50 6.21 21.02
C LEU A 529 -55.76 7.02 19.95
N ASN A 530 -56.41 8.04 19.38
CA ASN A 530 -55.79 8.92 18.41
C ASN A 530 -54.59 9.67 19.00
N ALA A 531 -54.72 10.18 20.22
CA ALA A 531 -53.66 10.89 20.92
C ALA A 531 -52.43 9.98 21.17
N GLU A 532 -52.63 8.72 21.54
CA GLU A 532 -51.57 7.75 21.75
C GLU A 532 -50.86 7.36 20.43
N LEU A 533 -51.63 7.15 19.36
CA LEU A 533 -51.09 6.86 18.03
C LEU A 533 -50.26 8.04 17.47
N GLU A 534 -50.76 9.27 17.65
CA GLU A 534 -50.06 10.48 17.24
C GLU A 534 -48.70 10.67 17.94
N LYS A 535 -48.54 10.21 19.18
CA LYS A 535 -47.25 10.23 19.89
C LYS A 535 -46.18 9.41 19.19
N ILE A 536 -46.58 8.41 18.38
CA ILE A 536 -45.68 7.56 17.59
C ILE A 536 -45.52 8.11 16.18
N GLU A 537 -46.62 8.62 15.58
CA GLU A 537 -46.66 9.06 14.18
C GLU A 537 -46.05 10.45 13.95
N LYS A 538 -46.24 11.41 14.87
CA LYS A 538 -45.73 12.79 14.74
C LYS A 538 -44.21 12.89 14.59
N PRO A 539 -43.39 12.17 15.36
CA PRO A 539 -41.95 12.18 15.20
C PRO A 539 -41.48 11.69 13.82
N ALA A 540 -42.31 10.86 13.19
CA ALA A 540 -42.00 10.31 11.85
C ALA A 540 -42.48 11.19 10.70
N GLY A 541 -43.32 12.21 10.96
CA GLY A 541 -43.84 13.12 9.95
C GLY A 541 -44.85 12.46 9.01
N ILE A 542 -45.75 11.59 9.54
CA ILE A 542 -46.75 10.90 8.72
C ILE A 542 -47.79 11.89 8.22
N ALA A 543 -47.87 12.08 6.89
CA ALA A 543 -48.74 13.04 6.24
C ALA A 543 -50.23 12.61 6.27
N ASN A 544 -50.51 11.31 6.15
CA ASN A 544 -51.85 10.75 6.17
C ASN A 544 -51.95 9.61 7.20
N PRO A 545 -52.23 9.91 8.47
CA PRO A 545 -52.32 8.90 9.53
C PRO A 545 -53.39 7.82 9.29
N LYS A 546 -54.52 8.17 8.69
CA LYS A 546 -55.62 7.23 8.46
C LYS A 546 -55.23 6.12 7.48
N ASP A 547 -54.66 6.48 6.37
CA ASP A 547 -54.21 5.50 5.37
C ASP A 547 -53.05 4.65 5.89
N PHE A 548 -52.14 5.27 6.60
CA PHE A 548 -51.02 4.59 7.25
C PHE A 548 -51.50 3.53 8.26
N ARG A 549 -52.44 3.87 9.13
CA ARG A 549 -53.03 2.93 10.13
C ARG A 549 -53.71 1.76 9.42
N ASN A 550 -54.54 2.04 8.38
CA ASN A 550 -55.20 1.01 7.60
C ASN A 550 -54.22 0.05 6.91
N GLU A 551 -53.16 0.59 6.32
CA GLU A 551 -52.12 -0.21 5.66
C GLU A 551 -51.45 -1.17 6.64
N ILE A 552 -51.09 -0.68 7.82
CA ILE A 552 -50.41 -1.49 8.85
C ILE A 552 -51.34 -2.58 9.41
N VAL A 553 -52.55 -2.24 9.79
CA VAL A 553 -53.51 -3.22 10.33
C VAL A 553 -53.77 -4.31 9.30
N ASN A 554 -53.97 -3.97 8.03
CA ASN A 554 -54.17 -4.94 6.97
C ASN A 554 -52.94 -5.85 6.78
N PHE A 555 -51.71 -5.30 6.86
CA PHE A 555 -50.48 -6.09 6.81
C PHE A 555 -50.41 -7.09 7.98
N VAL A 556 -50.68 -6.61 9.22
CA VAL A 556 -50.58 -7.45 10.41
C VAL A 556 -51.67 -8.54 10.42
N LEU A 557 -52.88 -8.24 9.99
CA LEU A 557 -53.96 -9.24 9.87
C LEU A 557 -53.58 -10.37 8.90
N ARG A 558 -52.98 -10.04 7.76
CA ARG A 558 -52.48 -11.04 6.81
C ARG A 558 -51.34 -11.87 7.40
N ALA A 559 -50.39 -11.22 8.10
CA ALA A 559 -49.29 -11.88 8.75
C ALA A 559 -49.74 -12.81 9.89
N ARG A 560 -50.70 -12.40 10.70
CA ARG A 560 -51.35 -13.25 11.76
C ARG A 560 -51.99 -14.50 11.17
N ALA A 561 -52.66 -14.39 10.02
CA ALA A 561 -53.27 -15.54 9.36
C ALA A 561 -52.24 -16.60 8.94
N SER A 562 -51.02 -16.18 8.62
CA SER A 562 -49.91 -17.06 8.25
C SER A 562 -49.08 -17.53 9.44
N ASN A 563 -49.20 -16.90 10.63
CA ASN A 563 -48.30 -17.10 11.78
C ASN A 563 -49.08 -17.52 13.07
N GLN A 564 -50.07 -18.42 12.93
CA GLN A 564 -50.82 -18.99 14.06
C GLN A 564 -51.44 -17.93 15.01
N GLY A 565 -51.84 -16.78 14.48
CA GLY A 565 -52.48 -15.70 15.24
C GLY A 565 -51.50 -14.79 16.01
N LYS A 566 -50.20 -15.00 15.93
CA LYS A 566 -49.20 -14.14 16.58
C LYS A 566 -48.83 -12.95 15.71
N ASN A 567 -48.55 -11.82 16.35
CA ASN A 567 -48.02 -10.66 15.66
C ASN A 567 -46.67 -10.99 14.98
N PRO A 568 -46.41 -10.41 13.80
CA PRO A 568 -45.10 -10.48 13.20
C PRO A 568 -44.07 -9.68 14.02
N VAL A 569 -42.78 -9.96 13.83
CA VAL A 569 -41.70 -9.18 14.46
C VAL A 569 -41.81 -7.72 13.98
N TRP A 570 -41.60 -6.76 14.86
CA TRP A 570 -41.75 -5.32 14.59
C TRP A 570 -40.90 -4.82 13.39
N THR A 571 -39.81 -5.51 13.05
CA THR A 571 -38.95 -5.20 11.92
C THR A 571 -39.48 -5.71 10.57
N SER A 572 -40.58 -6.49 10.56
CA SER A 572 -41.08 -7.15 9.35
C SER A 572 -41.74 -6.19 8.35
N TYR A 573 -42.17 -5.01 8.81
CA TYR A 573 -42.79 -4.01 7.96
C TYR A 573 -42.00 -2.70 7.97
N GLU A 574 -41.31 -2.42 6.89
CA GLU A 574 -40.31 -1.36 6.76
C GLU A 574 -40.84 0.04 7.12
N LYS A 575 -42.08 0.38 6.70
CA LYS A 575 -42.67 1.69 7.00
C LYS A 575 -42.93 1.88 8.50
N LEU A 576 -43.52 0.89 9.18
CA LEU A 576 -43.76 0.98 10.62
C LEU A 576 -42.48 0.85 11.42
N ARG A 577 -41.55 0.00 10.97
CA ARG A 577 -40.22 -0.07 11.54
C ARG A 577 -39.56 1.31 11.57
N THR A 578 -39.53 2.03 10.45
CA THR A 578 -38.96 3.39 10.35
C THR A 578 -39.65 4.37 11.32
N VAL A 579 -40.96 4.25 11.49
CA VAL A 579 -41.72 5.10 12.41
C VAL A 579 -41.38 4.80 13.86
N ILE A 580 -41.31 3.53 14.23
CA ILE A 580 -40.92 3.08 15.58
C ILE A 580 -39.46 3.49 15.86
N GLU A 581 -38.54 3.27 14.91
CA GLU A 581 -37.16 3.73 15.02
C GLU A 581 -37.08 5.24 15.29
N LYS A 582 -37.77 6.06 14.50
CA LYS A 582 -37.81 7.51 14.71
C LYS A 582 -38.44 7.88 16.08
N LYS A 583 -39.45 7.17 16.52
CA LYS A 583 -40.04 7.39 17.87
C LYS A 583 -39.03 7.06 18.96
N MET A 584 -38.32 5.93 18.85
CA MET A 584 -37.30 5.54 19.82
C MET A 584 -36.14 6.53 19.89
N PHE A 585 -35.85 7.24 18.77
CA PHE A 585 -34.78 8.24 18.70
C PHE A 585 -35.25 9.70 18.87
N SER A 586 -36.54 9.97 18.89
CA SER A 586 -37.08 11.35 19.04
C SER A 586 -36.72 11.97 20.39
N ASN A 587 -36.58 11.16 21.42
CA ASN A 587 -36.19 11.60 22.76
C ASN A 587 -34.71 11.33 23.03
N THR A 588 -33.87 12.34 22.82
CA THR A 588 -32.45 12.28 23.23
C THR A 588 -32.30 12.01 24.74
N GLU A 589 -33.29 12.38 25.53
CA GLU A 589 -33.37 12.14 26.97
C GLU A 589 -33.53 10.64 27.32
N GLU A 590 -34.19 9.85 26.46
CA GLU A 590 -34.33 8.39 26.64
C GLU A 590 -33.06 7.62 26.26
N LEU A 591 -32.22 8.18 25.35
CA LEU A 591 -30.92 7.62 25.00
C LEU A 591 -29.87 7.89 26.11
N LEU A 592 -29.98 9.01 26.83
CA LEU A 592 -29.05 9.43 27.85
C LEU A 592 -28.80 8.40 28.96
N PRO A 593 -29.80 7.71 29.52
CA PRO A 593 -29.56 6.72 30.59
C PRO A 593 -28.78 5.49 30.13
N VAL A 594 -28.94 5.11 28.88
CA VAL A 594 -28.27 3.92 28.31
C VAL A 594 -26.85 4.23 27.81
N ILE A 595 -26.68 5.42 27.26
CA ILE A 595 -25.41 5.90 26.71
C ILE A 595 -24.56 6.56 27.81
N SER A 596 -25.20 7.23 28.79
CA SER A 596 -24.52 7.80 29.96
C SER A 596 -24.39 6.75 31.06
N PHE A 597 -23.18 6.44 31.43
CA PHE A 597 -22.82 5.54 32.55
C PHE A 597 -23.30 6.10 33.90
N ASN A 598 -24.55 6.01 34.17
CA ASN A 598 -25.12 6.60 35.40
C ASN A 598 -25.11 5.56 36.54
N ALA A 599 -24.35 5.82 37.59
CA ALA A 599 -24.24 4.95 38.77
C ALA A 599 -25.57 4.75 39.55
N LYS A 600 -26.63 5.41 39.16
CA LYS A 600 -27.98 5.36 39.80
C LYS A 600 -29.04 4.69 38.91
N ALA A 601 -28.64 3.94 37.87
CA ALA A 601 -29.55 3.25 36.97
C ALA A 601 -30.32 2.13 37.70
N SER A 602 -31.56 1.87 37.30
CA SER A 602 -32.32 0.69 37.74
C SER A 602 -31.64 -0.61 37.26
N ALA A 603 -31.93 -1.74 37.92
CA ALA A 603 -31.31 -3.03 37.53
C ALA A 603 -31.62 -3.41 36.08
N ASP A 604 -32.76 -3.02 35.54
CA ASP A 604 -33.15 -3.26 34.14
C ASP A 604 -32.38 -2.36 33.14
N GLU A 605 -32.17 -1.10 33.49
CA GLU A 605 -31.35 -0.16 32.73
C GLU A 605 -29.86 -0.60 32.70
N ALA A 606 -29.36 -1.09 33.84
CA ALA A 606 -28.00 -1.61 33.92
C ALA A 606 -27.80 -2.83 33.00
N LYS A 607 -28.75 -3.76 32.97
CA LYS A 607 -28.71 -4.93 32.08
C LYS A 607 -28.77 -4.53 30.61
N LYS A 608 -29.62 -3.60 30.23
CA LYS A 608 -29.74 -3.07 28.86
C LYS A 608 -28.48 -2.34 28.43
N HIS A 609 -27.87 -1.59 29.35
CA HIS A 609 -26.61 -0.94 29.12
C HIS A 609 -25.48 -1.96 28.88
N GLU A 610 -25.42 -3.01 29.68
CA GLU A 610 -24.41 -4.10 29.50
C GLU A 610 -24.59 -4.80 28.14
N ASP A 611 -25.81 -5.08 27.71
CA ASP A 611 -26.12 -5.66 26.40
C ASP A 611 -25.68 -4.71 25.26
N PHE A 612 -25.99 -3.42 25.36
CA PHE A 612 -25.54 -2.41 24.43
C PHE A 612 -24.02 -2.35 24.31
N VAL A 613 -23.30 -2.32 25.44
CA VAL A 613 -21.84 -2.32 25.46
C VAL A 613 -21.28 -3.60 24.84
N THR A 614 -21.87 -4.75 25.17
CA THR A 614 -21.46 -6.06 24.60
C THR A 614 -21.60 -6.07 23.07
N ARG A 615 -22.68 -5.50 22.52
CA ARG A 615 -22.89 -5.39 21.07
C ARG A 615 -21.87 -4.46 20.41
N MET A 616 -21.57 -3.33 21.04
CA MET A 616 -20.54 -2.43 20.55
C MET A 616 -19.15 -3.07 20.60
N VAL A 617 -18.84 -3.83 21.65
CA VAL A 617 -17.58 -4.59 21.73
C VAL A 617 -17.50 -5.65 20.63
N ALA A 618 -18.58 -6.33 20.32
CA ALA A 618 -18.65 -7.29 19.20
C ALA A 618 -18.38 -6.65 17.83
N LYS A 619 -18.63 -5.33 17.69
CA LYS A 619 -18.30 -4.56 16.49
C LYS A 619 -16.84 -4.10 16.43
N GLY A 620 -16.01 -4.39 17.44
CA GLY A 620 -14.59 -4.09 17.46
C GLY A 620 -14.20 -2.86 18.30
N TYR A 621 -15.05 -2.44 19.22
CA TYR A 621 -14.72 -1.39 20.21
C TYR A 621 -14.28 -2.01 21.54
N THR A 622 -13.49 -1.29 22.35
CA THR A 622 -13.30 -1.66 23.75
C THR A 622 -14.38 -1.02 24.62
N GLN A 623 -14.62 -1.53 25.83
CA GLN A 623 -15.60 -0.96 26.76
C GLN A 623 -15.33 0.52 27.05
N LYS A 624 -14.05 0.90 27.21
CA LYS A 624 -13.64 2.29 27.39
C LYS A 624 -13.93 3.15 26.18
N GLN A 625 -13.65 2.62 24.99
CA GLN A 625 -13.93 3.32 23.73
C GLN A 625 -15.44 3.57 23.57
N VAL A 626 -16.28 2.59 23.88
CA VAL A 626 -17.75 2.77 23.82
C VAL A 626 -18.17 3.98 24.63
N ARG A 627 -17.69 4.08 25.87
CA ARG A 627 -18.00 5.22 26.73
C ARG A 627 -17.52 6.55 26.14
N LEU A 628 -16.26 6.62 25.75
CA LEU A 628 -15.65 7.83 25.17
C LEU A 628 -16.40 8.29 23.92
N LEU A 629 -16.72 7.36 23.01
CA LEU A 629 -17.36 7.66 21.73
C LEU A 629 -18.80 8.10 21.91
N CYS A 630 -19.54 7.49 22.84
CA CYS A 630 -20.89 7.93 23.20
C CYS A 630 -20.90 9.34 23.79
N GLU A 631 -20.01 9.63 24.74
CA GLU A 631 -19.88 10.97 25.34
C GLU A 631 -19.47 12.03 24.30
N TRP A 632 -18.57 11.69 23.38
CA TRP A 632 -18.16 12.56 22.28
C TRP A 632 -19.32 12.81 21.31
N TYR A 633 -20.03 11.76 20.89
CA TYR A 633 -21.19 11.87 19.99
C TYR A 633 -22.28 12.78 20.56
N LEU A 634 -22.59 12.62 21.84
CA LEU A 634 -23.60 13.46 22.53
C LEU A 634 -23.17 14.94 22.56
N ARG A 635 -21.88 15.22 22.77
CA ARG A 635 -21.36 16.60 22.74
C ARG A 635 -21.51 17.22 21.36
N VAL A 636 -21.09 16.52 20.32
CA VAL A 636 -21.20 17.01 18.94
C VAL A 636 -22.66 17.28 18.56
N ARG A 637 -23.56 16.37 18.90
CA ARG A 637 -25.01 16.53 18.61
C ARG A 637 -25.67 17.70 19.35
N LYS A 638 -25.18 18.07 20.53
CA LYS A 638 -25.66 19.25 21.26
C LYS A 638 -25.16 20.58 20.68
N SER A 639 -24.05 20.53 19.95
CA SER A 639 -23.42 21.73 19.35
C SER A 639 -23.88 21.98 17.90
N SER A 640 -24.53 21.00 17.28
CA SER A 640 -25.18 21.08 15.95
C SER A 640 -26.64 21.44 16.08
#